data_9e5e3aa10b1dd0811c0834a76746e733
#
_entry.id   9e5e3aa10b1dd0811c0834a76746e733
#
_cell.length_a   1.000
_cell.length_b   1.000
_cell.length_c   1.000
_cell.angle_alpha   90.00
_cell.angle_beta   90.00
_cell.angle_gamma   90.00
#
_symmetry.space_group_name_H-M   'P 1'
#
loop_
_entity.id
_entity.type
_entity.pdbx_description
1 polymer ?
#
loop_
_entity_poly.entity_id
_entity_poly.type
_entity_poly.pdbx_seq_one_letter_code
_entity_poly.pdbx_strand_id
1 'polypeptide(L)'
;MHNNKTPSMGRAAGTRRRIKHPAWTLALVLAAAFPAAGRAADVRADAEARARTLVARMTLDEKIDQLLNVAPALPRLGIPAYNWWTESLHGAMGPVPTTNFPEPIGLAATFDAPLVQQVAAAISVEVRALHTLGRQTGHLGRIGTGLDTWSPNINIFRDPRWGRGQETYGEDPHLTAALGVAFIQGMQGPDPDLPQVVATPKHFAVHSGPESTRHKADVFVSRHDLEDTYLPAFRAAIVDARAGSVMCAYNRINGQPACGSELLMKEHLRGAWGFKGYVVSDCDAVTDISEQHKYAPDPAAAAAVALKAGTDNECNTRTLGGETDLGARYKEAWQRGLIATDDIDRALVRLFSARYRNGDLAGLPQRAVNAVPPGAIGTAAHQDLALKAATKSLVLLKNDGVLPLKPGVRVAVIGPLADATRVLRGNYSSTQSAPPVSVLDGLRRVLPQARVALVPAAASITDGDPVPGSALRTPDGKPGLRAEYFNRKGEGYDARPAAVRIEPALESHALELKAVADQHKVVWTGALVAPESGTWRIGVSGVQGELTVGGKPAVRATAYSKWAEPLVLTEVRLEKGQRYPLRFHAETGGSGVPGLFWKRISTDPDADLTAGTREADVVVAVVGLTSDLEGEEMAVKAEGFSGGDRTTLELPADQRRLLDRARALGKPLVVVLMNGSAIDLTWARDNAGAIQEAWYPGQSGGQAVAEVLAGRADPGGRLPLTFYRGLADLPPFEDYSMQGRTYRYYAGTPVYPFGAGLSYTSFGYAPLRVEPVDGSPENGVVVTTEVTNTGARDGDEVAQLYLAPPAFEGAPRLALRGFQRVSLKPGERRQLSFRLSPRDLSFVTRDGVRQLTPGQYTLSVGSGQPGTGVAGQQAPLVLSRAAVLPQ
;
A
#
# COMPACT_ATOMS: atom_id res chain seq x y z
N MET A 1 -38.08 59.75 -13.83
CA MET A 1 -37.26 60.96 -14.01
C MET A 1 -35.86 60.46 -14.44
N HIS A 2 -35.69 60.60 -15.71
CA HIS A 2 -34.56 61.23 -16.46
C HIS A 2 -33.18 60.57 -16.21
N ASN A 3 -32.37 60.22 -17.16
CA ASN A 3 -32.32 60.26 -18.66
C ASN A 3 -31.07 59.48 -19.09
N ASN A 4 -31.22 58.58 -20.00
CA ASN A 4 -30.66 58.45 -21.34
C ASN A 4 -29.38 59.19 -21.67
N LYS A 5 -28.36 58.54 -22.21
CA LYS A 5 -27.85 58.74 -23.56
C LYS A 5 -26.69 57.78 -23.90
N THR A 6 -26.89 56.96 -24.93
CA THR A 6 -25.88 56.48 -25.89
C THR A 6 -25.50 57.57 -26.86
N PRO A 7 -24.34 57.56 -27.50
CA PRO A 7 -24.23 57.41 -28.98
C PRO A 7 -23.10 56.47 -29.42
N SER A 8 -23.35 55.56 -30.34
CA SER A 8 -23.27 55.60 -31.85
C SER A 8 -21.86 55.64 -32.43
N MET A 9 -21.54 54.60 -33.11
CA MET A 9 -20.75 54.28 -34.32
C MET A 9 -19.68 55.27 -34.81
N GLY A 10 -18.49 54.73 -35.10
CA GLY A 10 -17.50 55.29 -36.03
C GLY A 10 -16.65 54.13 -36.63
N ARG A 11 -16.90 53.81 -37.91
CA ARG A 11 -16.02 52.97 -38.75
C ARG A 11 -14.78 53.75 -39.11
N ALA A 12 -13.58 53.09 -39.02
CA ALA A 12 -12.47 53.47 -39.87
C ALA A 12 -11.58 52.25 -40.16
N ALA A 13 -11.13 52.21 -41.42
CA ALA A 13 -10.50 51.12 -42.12
C ALA A 13 -9.02 50.87 -41.74
N GLY A 14 -8.63 49.68 -41.90
CA GLY A 14 -7.46 49.05 -42.43
C GLY A 14 -6.07 49.62 -42.24
N THR A 15 -5.20 48.78 -41.67
CA THR A 15 -3.85 48.56 -42.21
C THR A 15 -3.30 47.23 -41.73
N ARG A 16 -3.04 46.32 -42.66
CA ARG A 16 -2.32 45.04 -42.42
C ARG A 16 -0.86 45.36 -42.12
N ARG A 17 -0.37 45.09 -40.92
CA ARG A 17 1.05 44.95 -40.61
C ARG A 17 1.38 43.47 -40.50
N ARG A 18 2.23 43.00 -41.41
CA ARG A 18 2.92 41.69 -41.33
C ARG A 18 3.86 41.70 -40.12
N ILE A 19 3.64 40.84 -39.18
CA ILE A 19 4.59 40.56 -38.12
C ILE A 19 5.48 39.39 -38.58
N LYS A 20 6.76 39.68 -38.70
CA LYS A 20 7.83 38.72 -38.99
C LYS A 20 8.02 37.85 -37.72
N HIS A 21 7.99 36.54 -37.87
CA HIS A 21 8.44 35.60 -36.85
C HIS A 21 9.97 35.67 -36.70
N PRO A 22 10.51 35.81 -35.49
CA PRO A 22 11.93 35.49 -35.27
C PRO A 22 12.09 33.99 -35.11
N ALA A 23 12.99 33.43 -35.92
CA ALA A 23 13.50 32.09 -35.77
C ALA A 23 14.20 31.94 -34.41
N TRP A 24 13.70 31.06 -33.54
CA TRP A 24 14.40 30.68 -32.33
C TRP A 24 15.40 29.57 -32.66
N THR A 25 16.66 29.98 -32.69
CA THR A 25 17.83 29.11 -32.73
C THR A 25 17.84 28.24 -31.48
N LEU A 26 17.81 26.93 -31.65
CA LEU A 26 18.06 25.94 -30.61
C LEU A 26 19.52 26.04 -30.17
N ALA A 27 19.78 26.79 -29.09
CA ALA A 27 21.07 26.76 -28.43
C ALA A 27 21.10 25.52 -27.51
N LEU A 28 21.95 24.56 -27.82
CA LEU A 28 22.35 23.48 -26.94
C LEU A 28 22.86 24.08 -25.61
N VAL A 29 22.13 23.85 -24.52
CA VAL A 29 22.64 24.03 -23.17
C VAL A 29 23.26 22.69 -22.73
N LEU A 30 24.48 22.45 -23.16
CA LEU A 30 25.41 21.53 -22.52
C LEU A 30 26.25 22.35 -21.56
N ALA A 31 25.79 22.51 -20.32
CA ALA A 31 26.66 22.88 -19.19
C ALA A 31 25.84 22.86 -17.90
N ALA A 32 26.20 22.02 -16.99
CA ALA A 32 26.00 22.05 -15.54
C ALA A 32 25.57 20.71 -14.94
N ALA A 33 26.27 19.62 -15.28
CA ALA A 33 26.14 18.36 -14.54
C ALA A 33 27.21 18.17 -13.42
N PHE A 34 28.09 19.15 -13.19
CA PHE A 34 29.22 18.97 -12.25
C PHE A 34 29.13 19.71 -10.89
N PRO A 35 28.20 20.62 -10.57
CA PRO A 35 28.15 21.16 -9.21
C PRO A 35 27.23 20.37 -8.26
N ALA A 36 26.36 19.47 -8.74
CA ALA A 36 25.40 18.78 -7.87
C ALA A 36 26.04 17.65 -7.03
N ALA A 37 26.96 16.90 -7.60
CA ALA A 37 27.59 15.78 -6.89
C ALA A 37 28.55 16.25 -5.77
N GLY A 38 29.28 17.33 -5.96
CA GLY A 38 30.14 17.91 -4.92
C GLY A 38 29.35 18.49 -3.74
N ARG A 39 28.19 19.12 -4.02
CA ARG A 39 27.33 19.70 -2.99
C ARG A 39 26.59 18.63 -2.18
N ALA A 40 26.19 17.53 -2.80
CA ALA A 40 25.51 16.40 -2.14
C ALA A 40 26.44 15.63 -1.18
N ALA A 41 27.69 15.40 -1.61
CA ALA A 41 28.71 14.78 -0.76
C ALA A 41 29.06 15.65 0.45
N ASP A 42 29.05 16.97 0.30
CA ASP A 42 29.31 17.94 1.36
C ASP A 42 28.18 17.92 2.43
N VAL A 43 26.90 17.92 2.01
CA VAL A 43 25.74 17.91 2.93
C VAL A 43 25.69 16.63 3.77
N ARG A 44 25.95 15.47 3.18
CA ARG A 44 25.97 14.20 3.94
C ARG A 44 27.14 14.18 4.92
N ALA A 45 28.31 14.60 4.50
CA ALA A 45 29.50 14.69 5.36
C ALA A 45 29.28 15.67 6.54
N ASP A 46 28.65 16.83 6.30
CA ASP A 46 28.28 17.78 7.36
C ASP A 46 27.27 17.16 8.35
N ALA A 47 26.24 16.49 7.85
CA ALA A 47 25.27 15.79 8.70
C ALA A 47 25.94 14.72 9.59
N GLU A 48 26.85 13.93 9.02
CA GLU A 48 27.59 12.90 9.77
C GLU A 48 28.56 13.52 10.79
N ALA A 49 29.24 14.60 10.45
CA ALA A 49 30.11 15.31 11.38
C ALA A 49 29.33 15.86 12.58
N ARG A 50 28.16 16.48 12.35
CA ARG A 50 27.25 16.95 13.40
C ARG A 50 26.75 15.79 14.26
N ALA A 51 26.35 14.67 13.63
CA ALA A 51 25.90 13.48 14.34
C ALA A 51 27.01 12.93 15.25
N ARG A 52 28.26 12.82 14.78
CA ARG A 52 29.43 12.40 15.59
C ARG A 52 29.64 13.33 16.79
N THR A 53 29.58 14.64 16.57
CA THR A 53 29.73 15.64 17.64
C THR A 53 28.60 15.53 18.67
N LEU A 54 27.39 15.25 18.25
CA LEU A 54 26.23 15.07 19.11
C LEU A 54 26.32 13.78 19.92
N VAL A 55 26.62 12.66 19.27
CA VAL A 55 26.77 11.33 19.90
C VAL A 55 27.88 11.31 20.93
N ALA A 56 29.00 11.99 20.66
CA ALA A 56 30.13 12.10 21.62
C ALA A 56 29.75 12.81 22.95
N ARG A 57 28.64 13.55 22.98
CA ARG A 57 28.13 14.26 24.16
C ARG A 57 27.10 13.44 24.96
N MET A 58 26.68 12.30 24.48
CA MET A 58 25.70 11.41 25.14
C MET A 58 26.39 10.52 26.16
N THR A 59 25.70 10.25 27.27
CA THR A 59 26.07 9.16 28.17
C THR A 59 25.80 7.81 27.54
N LEU A 60 26.32 6.71 28.07
CA LEU A 60 26.05 5.38 27.57
C LEU A 60 24.54 5.04 27.60
N ASP A 61 23.85 5.36 28.69
CA ASP A 61 22.41 5.09 28.82
C ASP A 61 21.60 5.88 27.77
N GLU A 62 21.89 7.15 27.58
CA GLU A 62 21.28 7.98 26.54
C GLU A 62 21.54 7.43 25.13
N LYS A 63 22.74 6.92 24.87
CA LYS A 63 23.08 6.29 23.59
C LYS A 63 22.22 5.04 23.35
N ILE A 64 22.09 4.19 24.36
CA ILE A 64 21.32 2.96 24.29
C ILE A 64 19.85 3.25 24.05
N ASP A 65 19.26 4.20 24.75
CA ASP A 65 17.86 4.60 24.58
C ASP A 65 17.55 5.10 23.17
N GLN A 66 18.54 5.70 22.49
CA GLN A 66 18.37 6.18 21.10
C GLN A 66 18.51 5.10 20.03
N LEU A 67 18.88 3.86 20.38
CA LEU A 67 18.89 2.71 19.44
C LEU A 67 17.49 2.12 19.22
N LEU A 68 16.51 2.47 20.06
CA LEU A 68 15.17 1.89 20.03
C LEU A 68 14.22 2.72 19.16
N ASN A 69 13.14 2.09 18.67
CA ASN A 69 12.12 2.77 17.88
C ASN A 69 11.45 3.93 18.63
N VAL A 70 11.29 3.84 19.94
CA VAL A 70 10.87 4.94 20.82
C VAL A 70 12.10 5.59 21.42
N ALA A 71 12.56 6.68 20.81
CA ALA A 71 13.72 7.43 21.26
C ALA A 71 13.28 8.60 22.14
N PRO A 72 13.59 8.59 23.47
CA PRO A 72 13.16 9.63 24.38
C PRO A 72 13.84 10.98 24.08
N ALA A 73 13.21 12.08 24.53
CA ALA A 73 13.82 13.40 24.44
C ALA A 73 15.09 13.48 25.29
N LEU A 74 16.10 14.20 24.78
CA LEU A 74 17.31 14.56 25.54
C LEU A 74 17.39 16.09 25.67
N PRO A 75 16.63 16.70 26.58
CA PRO A 75 16.49 18.17 26.68
C PRO A 75 17.81 18.90 26.84
N ARG A 76 18.77 18.34 27.61
CA ARG A 76 20.10 18.94 27.79
C ARG A 76 20.93 19.05 26.50
N LEU A 77 20.56 18.23 25.45
CA LEU A 77 21.19 18.25 24.13
C LEU A 77 20.32 18.93 23.10
N GLY A 78 19.10 19.38 23.46
CA GLY A 78 18.14 19.97 22.54
C GLY A 78 17.50 18.96 21.56
N ILE A 79 17.50 17.67 21.92
CA ILE A 79 16.94 16.62 21.07
C ILE A 79 15.49 16.36 21.50
N PRO A 80 14.50 16.53 20.61
CA PRO A 80 13.11 16.15 20.89
C PRO A 80 12.94 14.63 20.90
N ALA A 81 11.89 14.14 21.56
CA ALA A 81 11.45 12.76 21.44
C ALA A 81 11.19 12.42 19.96
N TYR A 82 11.47 11.19 19.59
CA TYR A 82 11.27 10.69 18.24
C TYR A 82 10.72 9.27 18.27
N ASN A 83 9.81 8.95 17.36
CA ASN A 83 9.36 7.59 17.14
C ASN A 83 9.65 7.24 15.67
N TRP A 84 10.45 6.20 15.48
CA TRP A 84 10.82 5.70 14.16
C TRP A 84 9.69 4.93 13.49
N TRP A 85 8.62 4.59 14.22
CA TRP A 85 7.48 3.86 13.69
C TRP A 85 6.50 4.80 13.00
N THR A 86 6.63 4.90 11.70
CA THR A 86 5.69 5.60 10.81
C THR A 86 5.39 4.71 9.63
N GLU A 87 4.11 4.49 9.34
CA GLU A 87 3.65 3.68 8.21
C GLU A 87 3.02 4.56 7.14
N SER A 88 3.25 4.21 5.87
CA SER A 88 2.78 5.02 4.74
C SER A 88 2.62 4.23 3.45
N LEU A 89 2.21 2.96 3.49
CA LEU A 89 2.14 2.10 2.32
C LEU A 89 1.26 2.68 1.21
N HIS A 90 0.10 3.26 1.58
CA HIS A 90 -0.83 3.89 0.63
C HIS A 90 -1.57 5.09 1.22
N GLY A 91 -0.99 5.72 2.23
CA GLY A 91 -1.47 6.92 2.92
C GLY A 91 -0.67 7.12 4.19
N ALA A 92 -0.52 8.34 4.66
CA ALA A 92 0.16 8.60 5.93
C ALA A 92 -0.65 8.01 7.08
N MET A 93 -0.12 7.00 7.76
CA MET A 93 -0.78 6.41 8.91
C MET A 93 -0.52 7.27 10.16
N GLY A 94 -1.57 7.81 10.72
CA GLY A 94 -1.45 8.72 11.86
C GLY A 94 -2.73 8.80 12.67
N PRO A 95 -2.69 9.53 13.81
CA PRO A 95 -3.81 9.65 14.74
C PRO A 95 -4.88 10.65 14.30
N VAL A 96 -4.76 11.22 13.10
CA VAL A 96 -5.78 12.06 12.47
C VAL A 96 -6.11 11.51 11.09
N PRO A 97 -7.31 11.80 10.54
CA PRO A 97 -7.69 11.36 9.21
C PRO A 97 -6.73 11.85 8.13
N THR A 98 -6.30 10.97 7.23
CA THR A 98 -5.39 11.26 6.12
C THR A 98 -5.96 10.78 4.79
N THR A 99 -5.32 11.11 3.67
CA THR A 99 -5.75 10.62 2.36
C THR A 99 -5.35 9.15 2.20
N ASN A 100 -6.35 8.30 1.90
CA ASN A 100 -6.11 6.89 1.59
C ASN A 100 -6.19 6.66 0.09
N PHE A 101 -5.08 6.24 -0.49
CA PHE A 101 -4.93 5.80 -1.88
C PHE A 101 -5.24 4.30 -1.99
N PRO A 102 -5.32 3.73 -3.22
CA PRO A 102 -5.38 2.28 -3.37
C PRO A 102 -4.21 1.58 -2.68
N GLU A 103 -4.47 0.40 -2.14
CA GLU A 103 -3.42 -0.50 -1.63
C GLU A 103 -2.30 -0.72 -2.67
N PRO A 104 -1.05 -0.98 -2.27
CA PRO A 104 0.06 -1.17 -3.21
C PRO A 104 -0.22 -2.17 -4.33
N ILE A 105 -0.94 -3.25 -4.07
CA ILE A 105 -1.33 -4.19 -5.11
C ILE A 105 -2.25 -3.54 -6.17
N GLY A 106 -3.15 -2.66 -5.76
CA GLY A 106 -3.97 -1.85 -6.67
C GLY A 106 -3.13 -0.79 -7.39
N LEU A 107 -2.18 -0.16 -6.71
CA LEU A 107 -1.22 0.75 -7.36
C LEU A 107 -0.36 0.01 -8.39
N ALA A 108 0.02 -1.25 -8.12
CA ALA A 108 0.75 -2.10 -9.05
C ALA A 108 -0.06 -2.39 -10.31
N ALA A 109 -1.37 -2.61 -10.17
CA ALA A 109 -2.27 -2.83 -11.30
C ALA A 109 -2.34 -1.63 -12.27
N THR A 110 -1.89 -0.44 -11.84
CA THR A 110 -1.82 0.71 -12.74
C THR A 110 -0.70 0.61 -13.78
N PHE A 111 0.38 -0.12 -13.50
CA PHE A 111 1.60 -0.13 -14.33
C PHE A 111 2.05 1.31 -14.69
N ASP A 112 1.96 2.23 -13.73
CA ASP A 112 2.18 3.67 -13.93
C ASP A 112 3.14 4.20 -12.85
N ALA A 113 4.45 4.02 -13.04
CA ALA A 113 5.48 4.46 -12.10
C ALA A 113 5.42 5.98 -11.81
N PRO A 114 5.20 6.87 -12.79
CA PRO A 114 4.95 8.29 -12.53
C PRO A 114 3.76 8.56 -11.61
N LEU A 115 2.68 7.79 -11.71
CA LEU A 115 1.52 7.93 -10.82
C LEU A 115 1.87 7.51 -9.39
N VAL A 116 2.56 6.38 -9.22
CA VAL A 116 3.03 5.89 -7.91
C VAL A 116 3.95 6.92 -7.25
N GLN A 117 4.83 7.56 -8.03
CA GLN A 117 5.69 8.65 -7.53
C GLN A 117 4.86 9.86 -7.06
N GLN A 118 3.81 10.26 -7.80
CA GLN A 118 2.90 11.35 -7.40
C GLN A 118 2.15 11.00 -6.11
N VAL A 119 1.64 9.77 -5.98
CA VAL A 119 0.97 9.27 -4.78
C VAL A 119 1.93 9.34 -3.58
N ALA A 120 3.14 8.81 -3.71
CA ALA A 120 4.13 8.83 -2.64
C ALA A 120 4.55 10.27 -2.25
N ALA A 121 4.64 11.19 -3.22
CA ALA A 121 4.92 12.60 -2.94
C ALA A 121 3.78 13.26 -2.13
N ALA A 122 2.51 12.97 -2.45
CA ALA A 122 1.38 13.44 -1.66
C ALA A 122 1.39 12.88 -0.24
N ILE A 123 1.68 11.58 -0.09
CA ILE A 123 1.84 10.94 1.23
C ILE A 123 2.97 11.60 2.03
N SER A 124 4.12 11.87 1.40
CA SER A 124 5.25 12.54 2.04
C SER A 124 4.88 13.92 2.60
N VAL A 125 4.05 14.68 1.88
CA VAL A 125 3.52 15.97 2.36
C VAL A 125 2.64 15.76 3.60
N GLU A 126 1.77 14.76 3.62
CA GLU A 126 0.91 14.48 4.78
C GLU A 126 1.69 13.98 5.98
N VAL A 127 2.71 13.12 5.80
CA VAL A 127 3.63 12.71 6.90
C VAL A 127 4.30 13.94 7.53
N ARG A 128 4.79 14.88 6.73
CA ARG A 128 5.36 16.12 7.24
C ARG A 128 4.34 16.99 7.97
N ALA A 129 3.12 17.03 7.49
CA ALA A 129 2.03 17.76 8.16
C ALA A 129 1.69 17.14 9.53
N LEU A 130 1.70 15.79 9.63
CA LEU A 130 1.54 15.08 10.92
C LEU A 130 2.70 15.38 11.88
N HIS A 131 3.94 15.40 11.40
CA HIS A 131 5.09 15.80 12.20
C HIS A 131 4.95 17.24 12.73
N THR A 132 4.53 18.16 11.87
CA THR A 132 4.29 19.55 12.26
C THR A 132 3.18 19.65 13.31
N LEU A 133 2.08 18.91 13.13
CA LEU A 133 0.99 18.82 14.12
C LEU A 133 1.50 18.29 15.46
N GLY A 134 2.25 17.17 15.46
CA GLY A 134 2.85 16.60 16.67
C GLY A 134 3.75 17.61 17.41
N ARG A 135 4.54 18.37 16.65
CA ARG A 135 5.39 19.45 17.22
C ARG A 135 4.56 20.57 17.84
N GLN A 136 3.49 21.02 17.18
CA GLN A 136 2.63 22.11 17.65
C GLN A 136 1.82 21.73 18.91
N THR A 137 1.45 20.45 19.02
CA THR A 137 0.63 19.94 20.11
C THR A 137 1.44 19.32 21.25
N GLY A 138 2.77 19.20 21.12
CA GLY A 138 3.65 18.59 22.11
C GLY A 138 3.64 17.06 22.11
N HIS A 139 3.23 16.44 21.00
CA HIS A 139 3.10 15.00 20.86
C HIS A 139 4.14 14.36 19.90
N LEU A 140 5.30 15.00 19.72
CA LEU A 140 6.43 14.33 19.08
C LEU A 140 6.83 13.08 19.87
N GLY A 141 7.23 12.04 19.15
CA GLY A 141 7.56 10.74 19.76
C GLY A 141 6.39 9.75 19.76
N ARG A 142 5.18 10.16 19.37
CA ARG A 142 4.08 9.22 19.08
C ARG A 142 4.31 8.54 17.71
N ILE A 143 3.78 7.33 17.56
CA ILE A 143 3.71 6.61 16.28
C ILE A 143 3.08 7.52 15.23
N GLY A 144 3.66 7.56 14.03
CA GLY A 144 3.19 8.38 12.92
C GLY A 144 3.60 9.85 12.99
N THR A 145 4.47 10.26 13.92
CA THR A 145 4.99 11.64 13.98
C THR A 145 6.46 11.77 13.56
N GLY A 146 7.11 10.67 13.14
CA GLY A 146 8.46 10.66 12.58
C GLY A 146 8.55 11.29 11.20
N LEU A 147 9.78 11.52 10.71
CA LEU A 147 10.08 11.94 9.34
C LEU A 147 10.81 10.83 8.56
N ASP A 148 10.49 9.61 8.88
CA ASP A 148 10.79 8.38 8.17
C ASP A 148 9.48 7.61 7.97
N THR A 149 9.50 6.61 7.11
CA THR A 149 8.36 5.72 6.91
C THR A 149 8.82 4.30 6.61
N TRP A 150 8.18 3.32 7.22
CA TRP A 150 8.47 1.90 7.00
C TRP A 150 7.73 1.39 5.77
N SER A 151 8.06 2.03 4.65
CA SER A 151 7.47 1.82 3.33
C SER A 151 8.50 2.15 2.24
N PRO A 152 8.41 1.50 1.07
CA PRO A 152 7.40 0.56 0.59
C PRO A 152 7.67 -0.90 1.01
N ASN A 153 6.64 -1.78 0.97
CA ASN A 153 6.82 -3.22 1.00
C ASN A 153 7.14 -3.71 -0.42
N ILE A 154 8.37 -4.14 -0.65
CA ILE A 154 8.87 -4.62 -1.94
C ILE A 154 9.21 -6.12 -1.93
N ASN A 155 8.63 -6.87 -1.01
CA ASN A 155 8.65 -8.32 -1.05
C ASN A 155 7.86 -8.83 -2.27
N ILE A 156 8.27 -9.97 -2.80
CA ILE A 156 7.58 -10.58 -3.94
C ILE A 156 6.36 -11.36 -3.46
N PHE A 157 5.20 -11.08 -4.02
CA PHE A 157 3.96 -11.78 -3.75
C PHE A 157 3.98 -13.16 -4.44
N ARG A 158 4.83 -14.07 -3.93
CA ARG A 158 5.06 -15.38 -4.54
C ARG A 158 3.88 -16.34 -4.41
N ASP A 159 3.01 -16.13 -3.43
CA ASP A 159 1.92 -17.04 -3.09
C ASP A 159 0.66 -16.28 -2.70
N PRO A 160 -0.48 -16.48 -3.39
CA PRO A 160 -1.71 -15.73 -3.13
C PRO A 160 -2.35 -16.02 -1.76
N ARG A 161 -1.87 -17.00 -1.00
CA ARG A 161 -2.33 -17.25 0.37
C ARG A 161 -1.81 -16.22 1.36
N TRP A 162 -0.72 -15.54 1.06
CA TRP A 162 -0.10 -14.58 1.96
C TRP A 162 -0.97 -13.33 2.15
N GLY A 163 -1.47 -13.12 3.39
CA GLY A 163 -2.39 -12.03 3.69
C GLY A 163 -1.80 -10.63 3.54
N ARG A 164 -0.47 -10.46 3.75
CA ARG A 164 0.23 -9.20 3.52
C ARG A 164 0.60 -8.95 2.05
N GLY A 165 0.28 -9.86 1.16
CA GLY A 165 0.51 -9.70 -0.26
C GLY A 165 -0.11 -8.41 -0.83
N GLN A 166 -1.24 -7.95 -0.30
CA GLN A 166 -1.89 -6.69 -0.66
C GLN A 166 -0.98 -5.46 -0.49
N GLU A 167 -0.01 -5.53 0.45
CA GLU A 167 0.94 -4.46 0.74
C GLU A 167 2.06 -4.34 -0.31
N THR A 168 2.12 -5.25 -1.29
CA THR A 168 3.23 -5.37 -2.25
C THR A 168 2.83 -4.93 -3.66
N TYR A 169 3.83 -4.79 -4.53
CA TYR A 169 3.62 -4.49 -5.95
C TYR A 169 3.50 -5.76 -6.83
N GLY A 170 3.11 -6.89 -6.23
CA GLY A 170 2.81 -8.11 -6.96
C GLY A 170 3.95 -9.10 -7.06
N GLU A 171 3.84 -10.00 -8.04
CA GLU A 171 4.69 -11.19 -8.16
C GLU A 171 5.95 -10.99 -9.02
N ASP A 172 6.04 -9.87 -9.76
CA ASP A 172 7.14 -9.67 -10.71
C ASP A 172 8.25 -8.78 -10.15
N PRO A 173 9.52 -9.23 -10.17
CA PRO A 173 10.63 -8.45 -9.63
C PRO A 173 10.92 -7.14 -10.37
N HIS A 174 10.66 -7.05 -11.70
CA HIS A 174 10.88 -5.83 -12.47
C HIS A 174 9.80 -4.79 -12.18
N LEU A 175 8.53 -5.19 -12.15
CA LEU A 175 7.41 -4.31 -11.78
C LEU A 175 7.60 -3.79 -10.35
N THR A 176 7.90 -4.69 -9.40
CA THR A 176 8.15 -4.33 -7.99
C THR A 176 9.32 -3.38 -7.85
N ALA A 177 10.42 -3.60 -8.57
CA ALA A 177 11.57 -2.70 -8.57
C ALA A 177 11.20 -1.31 -9.12
N ALA A 178 10.54 -1.25 -10.28
CA ALA A 178 10.19 0.02 -10.92
C ALA A 178 9.24 0.87 -10.06
N LEU A 179 8.20 0.24 -9.48
CA LEU A 179 7.23 0.95 -8.64
C LEU A 179 7.79 1.26 -7.25
N GLY A 180 8.60 0.38 -6.68
CA GLY A 180 9.32 0.62 -5.43
C GLY A 180 10.28 1.81 -5.55
N VAL A 181 11.05 1.90 -6.64
CA VAL A 181 11.91 3.05 -6.94
C VAL A 181 11.08 4.34 -7.04
N ALA A 182 9.97 4.31 -7.78
CA ALA A 182 9.09 5.48 -7.94
C ALA A 182 8.50 5.94 -6.60
N PHE A 183 8.07 5.00 -5.76
CA PHE A 183 7.57 5.30 -4.42
C PHE A 183 8.65 5.95 -3.54
N ILE A 184 9.84 5.36 -3.47
CA ILE A 184 10.97 5.90 -2.68
C ILE A 184 11.33 7.31 -3.13
N GLN A 185 11.41 7.54 -4.45
CA GLN A 185 11.70 8.86 -5.01
C GLN A 185 10.59 9.88 -4.69
N GLY A 186 9.32 9.47 -4.71
CA GLY A 186 8.19 10.31 -4.30
C GLY A 186 8.28 10.69 -2.82
N MET A 187 8.54 9.73 -1.94
CA MET A 187 8.68 9.97 -0.49
C MET A 187 9.87 10.86 -0.15
N GLN A 188 11.03 10.58 -0.75
CA GLN A 188 12.26 11.30 -0.43
C GLN A 188 12.36 12.65 -1.14
N GLY A 189 11.63 12.84 -2.24
CA GLY A 189 11.71 14.04 -3.06
C GLY A 189 12.95 14.05 -3.97
N PRO A 190 13.24 15.20 -4.61
CA PRO A 190 14.23 15.27 -5.70
C PRO A 190 15.69 15.14 -5.25
N ASP A 191 15.97 15.35 -3.97
CA ASP A 191 17.32 15.25 -3.41
C ASP A 191 17.38 14.16 -2.34
N PRO A 192 17.89 12.96 -2.66
CA PRO A 192 17.97 11.86 -1.70
C PRO A 192 19.02 12.09 -0.59
N ASP A 193 19.90 13.08 -0.72
CA ASP A 193 20.80 13.48 0.36
C ASP A 193 20.14 14.42 1.36
N LEU A 194 19.02 15.04 0.97
CA LEU A 194 18.14 15.84 1.82
C LEU A 194 16.69 15.34 1.72
N PRO A 195 16.40 14.11 2.16
CA PRO A 195 15.07 13.51 1.96
C PRO A 195 13.99 14.32 2.66
N GLN A 196 12.81 14.39 2.01
CA GLN A 196 11.63 14.95 2.66
C GLN A 196 11.17 14.04 3.80
N VAL A 197 10.93 12.78 3.50
CA VAL A 197 10.67 11.70 4.43
C VAL A 197 11.60 10.56 4.05
N VAL A 198 12.28 9.96 5.01
CA VAL A 198 13.17 8.81 4.74
C VAL A 198 12.32 7.60 4.43
N ALA A 199 12.48 7.02 3.25
CA ALA A 199 11.81 5.78 2.86
C ALA A 199 12.61 4.55 3.33
N THR A 200 11.89 3.54 3.82
CA THR A 200 12.45 2.29 4.35
C THR A 200 11.83 1.10 3.63
N PRO A 201 12.38 0.68 2.49
CA PRO A 201 11.93 -0.55 1.83
C PRO A 201 12.03 -1.75 2.76
N LYS A 202 10.98 -2.59 2.74
CA LYS A 202 10.81 -3.72 3.65
C LYS A 202 10.28 -4.95 2.92
N HIS A 203 10.45 -6.13 3.46
CA HIS A 203 11.30 -6.58 4.58
C HIS A 203 12.53 -7.30 4.01
N PHE A 204 13.71 -6.87 4.34
CA PHE A 204 14.99 -7.34 3.77
C PHE A 204 15.53 -8.53 4.55
N ALA A 205 15.38 -9.79 4.01
CA ALA A 205 14.82 -10.17 2.74
C ALA A 205 14.08 -11.52 2.85
N VAL A 206 13.52 -11.95 1.70
CA VAL A 206 12.89 -13.27 1.56
C VAL A 206 11.77 -13.48 2.60
N HIS A 207 10.86 -12.52 2.70
CA HIS A 207 9.70 -12.54 3.58
C HIS A 207 8.42 -12.46 2.75
N SER A 208 7.63 -13.54 2.71
CA SER A 208 6.39 -13.65 1.93
C SER A 208 5.46 -14.73 2.48
N GLY A 209 5.28 -14.77 3.79
CA GLY A 209 4.41 -15.70 4.52
C GLY A 209 4.95 -17.14 4.56
N PRO A 210 4.34 -18.04 5.32
CA PRO A 210 3.10 -17.83 6.13
C PRO A 210 3.30 -16.94 7.35
N GLU A 211 2.28 -16.18 7.71
CA GLU A 211 2.31 -15.29 8.88
C GLU A 211 2.49 -16.08 10.19
N SER A 212 1.88 -17.26 10.30
CA SER A 212 1.96 -18.11 11.48
C SER A 212 3.37 -18.59 11.84
N THR A 213 4.32 -18.49 10.94
CA THR A 213 5.71 -18.95 11.16
C THR A 213 6.72 -17.82 11.07
N ARG A 214 6.33 -16.59 10.79
CA ARG A 214 7.22 -15.48 10.42
C ARG A 214 8.36 -15.23 11.42
N HIS A 215 8.08 -15.31 12.73
CA HIS A 215 9.06 -15.09 13.80
C HIS A 215 10.08 -16.23 14.00
N LYS A 216 9.81 -17.43 13.49
CA LYS A 216 10.63 -18.63 13.73
C LYS A 216 11.12 -19.32 12.47
N ALA A 217 10.56 -18.95 11.30
CA ALA A 217 10.89 -19.60 10.04
C ALA A 217 12.39 -19.52 9.74
N ASP A 218 12.95 -20.65 9.29
CA ASP A 218 14.23 -20.71 8.61
C ASP A 218 13.94 -20.97 7.14
N VAL A 219 14.00 -19.92 6.33
CA VAL A 219 13.65 -19.99 4.93
C VAL A 219 14.84 -20.50 4.14
N PHE A 220 14.67 -21.67 3.53
CA PHE A 220 15.66 -22.20 2.61
C PHE A 220 15.40 -21.67 1.19
N VAL A 221 16.35 -20.95 0.65
CA VAL A 221 16.28 -20.36 -0.67
C VAL A 221 17.58 -20.65 -1.44
N SER A 222 17.43 -21.04 -2.71
CA SER A 222 18.59 -21.23 -3.60
C SER A 222 19.28 -19.89 -3.88
N ARG A 223 20.59 -19.91 -4.21
CA ARG A 223 21.26 -18.70 -4.65
C ARG A 223 20.64 -18.13 -5.93
N HIS A 224 20.14 -19.00 -6.80
CA HIS A 224 19.38 -18.57 -7.98
C HIS A 224 18.15 -17.75 -7.60
N ASP A 225 17.22 -18.30 -6.81
CA ASP A 225 15.97 -17.62 -6.44
C ASP A 225 16.24 -16.34 -5.65
N LEU A 226 17.26 -16.34 -4.78
CA LEU A 226 17.67 -15.17 -4.02
C LEU A 226 18.06 -14.01 -4.97
N GLU A 227 18.95 -14.26 -5.93
CA GLU A 227 19.49 -13.24 -6.82
C GLU A 227 18.58 -12.90 -8.01
N ASP A 228 17.72 -13.84 -8.43
CA ASP A 228 16.84 -13.64 -9.57
C ASP A 228 15.50 -13.00 -9.19
N THR A 229 14.98 -13.33 -7.99
CA THR A 229 13.61 -12.98 -7.61
C THR A 229 13.55 -12.12 -6.35
N TYR A 230 14.19 -12.50 -5.25
CA TYR A 230 13.98 -11.84 -3.96
C TYR A 230 14.80 -10.57 -3.73
N LEU A 231 15.99 -10.45 -4.29
CA LEU A 231 16.88 -9.30 -4.09
C LEU A 231 16.78 -8.17 -5.12
N PRO A 232 16.33 -8.36 -6.38
CA PRO A 232 16.38 -7.32 -7.40
C PRO A 232 15.67 -6.01 -7.02
N ALA A 233 14.50 -6.08 -6.37
CA ALA A 233 13.76 -4.90 -5.95
C ALA A 233 14.50 -4.13 -4.84
N PHE A 234 15.14 -4.83 -3.89
CA PHE A 234 15.96 -4.20 -2.86
C PHE A 234 17.20 -3.54 -3.45
N ARG A 235 17.87 -4.21 -4.39
CA ARG A 235 19.00 -3.61 -5.11
C ARG A 235 18.58 -2.31 -5.79
N ALA A 236 17.48 -2.31 -6.53
CA ALA A 236 16.97 -1.12 -7.21
C ALA A 236 16.61 0.00 -6.19
N ALA A 237 15.99 -0.35 -5.07
CA ALA A 237 15.66 0.59 -4.00
C ALA A 237 16.92 1.29 -3.45
N ILE A 238 18.04 0.58 -3.34
CA ILE A 238 19.30 1.12 -2.80
C ILE A 238 20.12 1.82 -3.87
N VAL A 239 20.33 1.19 -5.03
CA VAL A 239 21.24 1.70 -6.07
C VAL A 239 20.57 2.79 -6.91
N ASP A 240 19.33 2.55 -7.33
CA ASP A 240 18.65 3.42 -8.30
C ASP A 240 17.81 4.51 -7.59
N ALA A 241 17.12 4.17 -6.49
CA ALA A 241 16.34 5.15 -5.73
C ALA A 241 17.10 5.79 -4.56
N ARG A 242 18.24 5.23 -4.13
CA ARG A 242 19.03 5.73 -3.00
C ARG A 242 18.22 5.85 -1.70
N ALA A 243 17.46 4.79 -1.36
CA ALA A 243 16.69 4.73 -0.12
C ALA A 243 17.55 5.11 1.09
N GLY A 244 16.98 5.90 2.00
CA GLY A 244 17.69 6.38 3.19
C GLY A 244 17.75 5.37 4.34
N SER A 245 16.88 4.35 4.31
CA SER A 245 16.80 3.28 5.28
C SER A 245 16.44 1.95 4.61
N VAL A 246 16.57 0.84 5.35
CA VAL A 246 16.09 -0.51 5.00
C VAL A 246 15.62 -1.19 6.27
N MET A 247 14.53 -1.96 6.22
CA MET A 247 14.07 -2.78 7.34
C MET A 247 14.44 -4.23 7.12
N CYS A 248 15.19 -4.84 8.06
CA CYS A 248 15.47 -6.26 8.02
C CYS A 248 14.29 -7.09 8.51
N ALA A 249 14.11 -8.28 7.91
CA ALA A 249 12.97 -9.15 8.11
C ALA A 249 13.04 -9.97 9.41
N TYR A 250 11.90 -10.58 9.79
CA TYR A 250 11.78 -11.46 10.95
C TYR A 250 12.57 -12.78 10.83
N ASN A 251 12.47 -13.41 9.66
CA ASN A 251 12.87 -14.80 9.44
C ASN A 251 14.40 -14.98 9.39
N ARG A 252 14.81 -16.23 9.54
CA ARG A 252 16.16 -16.66 9.11
C ARG A 252 16.15 -16.99 7.62
N ILE A 253 17.31 -16.87 7.01
CA ILE A 253 17.58 -17.28 5.63
C ILE A 253 18.78 -18.21 5.65
N ASN A 254 18.59 -19.46 5.25
CA ASN A 254 19.64 -20.47 5.20
C ASN A 254 20.43 -20.54 6.53
N GLY A 255 19.72 -20.54 7.66
CA GLY A 255 20.26 -20.65 9.00
C GLY A 255 20.63 -19.33 9.68
N GLN A 256 20.70 -18.18 8.98
CA GLN A 256 21.11 -16.90 9.55
C GLN A 256 19.89 -15.96 9.74
N PRO A 257 19.71 -15.34 10.94
CA PRO A 257 18.71 -14.29 11.12
C PRO A 257 18.90 -13.16 10.12
N ALA A 258 17.84 -12.71 9.47
CA ALA A 258 17.94 -11.63 8.46
C ALA A 258 18.58 -10.37 9.03
N CYS A 259 18.22 -9.96 10.26
CA CYS A 259 18.81 -8.81 10.95
C CYS A 259 20.26 -9.02 11.43
N GLY A 260 20.75 -10.27 11.43
CA GLY A 260 22.12 -10.62 11.78
C GLY A 260 22.94 -11.23 10.64
N SER A 261 22.43 -11.24 9.41
CA SER A 261 23.03 -11.92 8.27
C SER A 261 24.21 -11.13 7.68
N GLU A 262 25.40 -11.72 7.67
CA GLU A 262 26.55 -11.10 7.00
C GLU A 262 26.35 -11.01 5.49
N LEU A 263 25.79 -12.06 4.87
CA LEU A 263 25.47 -12.07 3.45
C LEU A 263 24.59 -10.87 3.05
N LEU A 264 23.49 -10.66 3.78
CA LEU A 264 22.57 -9.57 3.46
C LEU A 264 23.16 -8.20 3.81
N MET A 265 23.63 -8.02 5.05
CA MET A 265 23.98 -6.70 5.60
C MET A 265 25.35 -6.21 5.14
N LYS A 266 26.35 -7.11 5.08
CA LYS A 266 27.72 -6.72 4.74
C LYS A 266 28.04 -6.92 3.28
N GLU A 267 27.80 -8.12 2.71
CA GLU A 267 28.18 -8.42 1.34
C GLU A 267 27.31 -7.69 0.32
N HIS A 268 25.96 -7.84 0.39
CA HIS A 268 25.04 -7.19 -0.54
C HIS A 268 24.82 -5.71 -0.19
N LEU A 269 24.19 -5.43 0.95
CA LEU A 269 23.68 -4.11 1.25
C LEU A 269 24.79 -3.05 1.30
N ARG A 270 25.81 -3.25 2.15
CA ARG A 270 26.88 -2.26 2.33
C ARG A 270 28.05 -2.44 1.37
N GLY A 271 28.34 -3.68 0.97
CA GLY A 271 29.41 -4.01 0.04
C GLY A 271 29.00 -3.75 -1.41
N ALA A 272 28.29 -4.67 -2.03
CA ALA A 272 27.96 -4.63 -3.47
C ALA A 272 27.09 -3.42 -3.86
N TRP A 273 26.12 -3.03 -3.03
CA TRP A 273 25.20 -1.93 -3.33
C TRP A 273 25.62 -0.59 -2.71
N GLY A 274 26.62 -0.57 -1.86
CA GLY A 274 27.21 0.66 -1.30
C GLY A 274 26.25 1.47 -0.40
N PHE A 275 25.31 0.84 0.28
CA PHE A 275 24.32 1.49 1.14
C PHE A 275 24.94 2.34 2.25
N LYS A 276 24.52 3.59 2.37
CA LYS A 276 25.03 4.59 3.34
C LYS A 276 24.01 4.99 4.40
N GLY A 277 22.77 4.48 4.32
CA GLY A 277 21.70 4.77 5.27
C GLY A 277 21.77 3.93 6.54
N TYR A 278 20.69 3.96 7.32
CA TYR A 278 20.54 3.12 8.51
C TYR A 278 19.66 1.89 8.22
N VAL A 279 19.83 0.87 9.04
CA VAL A 279 18.96 -0.32 9.04
C VAL A 279 18.13 -0.32 10.30
N VAL A 280 16.82 -0.45 10.17
CA VAL A 280 15.90 -0.72 11.27
C VAL A 280 15.49 -2.19 11.26
N SER A 281 15.30 -2.81 12.42
CA SER A 281 14.70 -4.13 12.48
C SER A 281 13.19 -4.05 12.30
N ASP A 282 12.58 -5.10 11.75
CA ASP A 282 11.17 -5.33 11.98
C ASP A 282 10.90 -5.52 13.47
N CYS A 283 9.64 -5.30 13.88
CA CYS A 283 9.33 -5.28 15.30
C CYS A 283 9.52 -6.66 15.92
N ASP A 284 10.31 -6.72 16.99
CA ASP A 284 10.74 -7.93 17.72
C ASP A 284 11.73 -8.84 16.97
N ALA A 285 12.12 -8.54 15.72
CA ALA A 285 13.05 -9.37 14.95
C ALA A 285 14.43 -9.54 15.60
N VAL A 286 14.90 -8.58 16.39
CA VAL A 286 16.13 -8.73 17.18
C VAL A 286 15.91 -9.65 18.37
N THR A 287 14.76 -9.54 19.04
CA THR A 287 14.35 -10.45 20.12
C THR A 287 14.24 -11.91 19.63
N ASP A 288 13.70 -12.09 18.43
CA ASP A 288 13.56 -13.42 17.79
C ASP A 288 14.89 -14.15 17.64
N ILE A 289 16.01 -13.46 17.47
CA ILE A 289 17.33 -14.08 17.31
C ILE A 289 17.66 -15.03 18.48
N SER A 290 17.27 -14.67 19.73
CA SER A 290 17.43 -15.54 20.88
C SER A 290 16.17 -16.33 21.23
N GLU A 291 15.00 -15.68 21.21
CA GLU A 291 13.77 -16.26 21.75
C GLU A 291 13.12 -17.26 20.81
N GLN A 292 13.12 -17.02 19.50
CA GLN A 292 12.47 -17.85 18.50
C GLN A 292 13.48 -18.67 17.67
N HIS A 293 14.51 -18.00 17.15
CA HIS A 293 15.51 -18.63 16.28
C HIS A 293 16.49 -19.52 17.05
N LYS A 294 16.68 -19.27 18.35
CA LYS A 294 17.71 -19.93 19.18
C LYS A 294 19.13 -19.84 18.58
N TYR A 295 19.36 -18.78 17.80
CA TYR A 295 20.64 -18.52 17.16
C TYR A 295 21.65 -17.92 18.14
N ALA A 296 21.20 -17.06 19.03
CA ALA A 296 21.98 -16.52 20.13
C ALA A 296 21.50 -17.10 21.48
N PRO A 297 22.39 -17.26 22.48
CA PRO A 297 22.06 -17.91 23.74
C PRO A 297 21.14 -17.08 24.65
N ASP A 298 21.14 -15.76 24.50
CA ASP A 298 20.38 -14.85 25.36
C ASP A 298 20.09 -13.51 24.63
N PRO A 299 19.21 -12.65 25.16
CA PRO A 299 18.84 -11.38 24.54
C PRO A 299 20.01 -10.40 24.35
N ALA A 300 21.03 -10.39 25.26
CA ALA A 300 22.19 -9.53 25.11
C ALA A 300 23.08 -9.97 23.93
N ALA A 301 23.26 -11.28 23.75
CA ALA A 301 23.97 -11.83 22.61
C ALA A 301 23.18 -11.60 21.30
N ALA A 302 21.86 -11.65 21.33
CA ALA A 302 21.01 -11.34 20.17
C ALA A 302 21.16 -9.89 19.72
N ALA A 303 21.11 -8.92 20.65
CA ALA A 303 21.34 -7.51 20.38
C ALA A 303 22.75 -7.28 19.79
N ALA A 304 23.76 -7.99 20.29
CA ALA A 304 25.14 -7.90 19.78
C ALA A 304 25.26 -8.44 18.35
N VAL A 305 24.60 -9.57 18.02
CA VAL A 305 24.57 -10.14 16.66
C VAL A 305 23.98 -9.12 15.67
N ALA A 306 22.83 -8.55 15.98
CA ALA A 306 22.14 -7.59 15.11
C ALA A 306 22.97 -6.29 14.93
N LEU A 307 23.42 -5.67 16.02
CA LEU A 307 24.17 -4.40 15.98
C LEU A 307 25.49 -4.53 15.21
N LYS A 308 26.23 -5.64 15.41
CA LYS A 308 27.50 -5.90 14.71
C LYS A 308 27.31 -6.25 13.24
N ALA A 309 26.19 -6.87 12.88
CA ALA A 309 25.84 -7.09 11.47
C ALA A 309 25.49 -5.78 10.76
N GLY A 310 24.99 -4.78 11.48
CA GLY A 310 24.69 -3.44 10.94
C GLY A 310 23.25 -3.00 11.04
N THR A 311 22.43 -3.68 11.87
CA THR A 311 21.12 -3.19 12.33
C THR A 311 21.36 -2.04 13.29
N ASP A 312 20.90 -0.84 12.92
CA ASP A 312 21.22 0.41 13.60
C ASP A 312 20.10 0.87 14.57
N ASN A 313 18.87 0.47 14.32
CA ASN A 313 17.69 0.80 15.14
C ASN A 313 16.85 -0.45 15.35
N GLU A 314 16.32 -0.62 16.55
CA GLU A 314 15.47 -1.76 16.87
C GLU A 314 14.04 -1.35 17.12
N CYS A 315 13.09 -1.97 16.39
CA CYS A 315 11.68 -1.95 16.76
C CYS A 315 11.38 -3.05 17.77
N ASN A 316 10.64 -2.68 18.82
CA ASN A 316 10.14 -3.63 19.80
C ASN A 316 8.71 -3.29 20.19
N THR A 317 7.79 -4.28 20.05
CA THR A 317 6.36 -4.11 20.33
C THR A 317 6.06 -3.92 21.82
N ARG A 318 6.94 -4.34 22.74
CA ARG A 318 6.78 -4.14 24.19
C ARG A 318 6.72 -2.66 24.55
N THR A 319 7.26 -1.76 23.70
CA THR A 319 7.11 -0.31 23.86
C THR A 319 5.65 0.14 23.81
N LEU A 320 4.79 -0.57 23.08
CA LEU A 320 3.34 -0.32 23.03
C LEU A 320 2.67 -0.60 24.39
N GLY A 321 3.20 -1.56 25.14
CA GLY A 321 2.77 -1.89 26.51
C GLY A 321 3.34 -0.94 27.57
N GLY A 322 4.19 0.02 27.19
CA GLY A 322 4.82 0.96 28.11
C GLY A 322 6.05 0.40 28.82
N GLU A 323 6.66 -0.68 28.34
CA GLU A 323 7.92 -1.19 28.87
C GLU A 323 9.06 -0.22 28.55
N THR A 324 9.82 0.19 29.57
CA THR A 324 10.82 1.26 29.46
C THR A 324 12.26 0.77 29.56
N ASP A 325 12.49 -0.48 29.93
CA ASP A 325 13.86 -1.02 30.16
C ASP A 325 14.35 -1.95 29.04
N LEU A 326 13.90 -1.71 27.82
CA LEU A 326 14.32 -2.51 26.65
C LEU A 326 15.80 -2.30 26.31
N GLY A 327 16.41 -1.19 26.75
CA GLY A 327 17.83 -0.92 26.62
C GLY A 327 18.74 -1.81 27.48
N ALA A 328 18.20 -2.46 28.53
CA ALA A 328 18.99 -3.24 29.48
C ALA A 328 19.84 -4.32 28.81
N ARG A 329 19.33 -5.00 27.79
CA ARG A 329 20.07 -6.03 27.03
C ARG A 329 21.25 -5.47 26.22
N TYR A 330 21.16 -4.24 25.69
CA TYR A 330 22.32 -3.57 25.06
C TYR A 330 23.35 -3.17 26.10
N LYS A 331 22.93 -2.72 27.27
CA LYS A 331 23.80 -2.39 28.40
C LYS A 331 24.54 -3.64 28.90
N GLU A 332 23.82 -4.75 29.04
CA GLU A 332 24.41 -6.05 29.40
C GLU A 332 25.40 -6.51 28.33
N ALA A 333 25.05 -6.44 27.04
CA ALA A 333 25.95 -6.78 25.94
C ALA A 333 27.23 -5.96 25.99
N TRP A 334 27.14 -4.68 26.29
CA TRP A 334 28.31 -3.79 26.46
C TRP A 334 29.14 -4.18 27.70
N GLN A 335 28.50 -4.42 28.85
CA GLN A 335 29.17 -4.85 30.08
C GLN A 335 29.93 -6.16 29.91
N ARG A 336 29.39 -7.08 29.13
CA ARG A 336 30.00 -8.38 28.81
C ARG A 336 31.06 -8.31 27.70
N GLY A 337 31.29 -7.13 27.12
CA GLY A 337 32.22 -6.94 25.99
C GLY A 337 31.76 -7.56 24.67
N LEU A 338 30.47 -7.90 24.55
CA LEU A 338 29.88 -8.43 23.31
C LEU A 338 29.76 -7.33 22.25
N ILE A 339 29.57 -6.08 22.64
CA ILE A 339 29.60 -4.88 21.81
C ILE A 339 30.50 -3.83 22.41
N ALA A 340 31.11 -3.00 21.57
CA ALA A 340 31.90 -1.84 21.99
C ALA A 340 31.07 -0.55 21.88
N THR A 341 31.52 0.52 22.56
CA THR A 341 30.91 1.86 22.40
C THR A 341 30.92 2.31 20.95
N ASP A 342 31.97 1.97 20.18
CA ASP A 342 32.10 2.30 18.77
C ASP A 342 31.01 1.63 17.90
N ASP A 343 30.52 0.45 18.29
CA ASP A 343 29.40 -0.21 17.60
C ASP A 343 28.10 0.60 17.76
N ILE A 344 27.85 1.07 19.00
CA ILE A 344 26.70 1.93 19.33
C ILE A 344 26.84 3.28 18.61
N ASP A 345 28.02 3.91 18.70
CA ASP A 345 28.27 5.23 18.11
C ASP A 345 28.10 5.20 16.59
N ARG A 346 28.56 4.14 15.94
CA ARG A 346 28.38 3.94 14.50
C ARG A 346 26.89 3.90 14.10
N ALA A 347 26.06 3.16 14.82
CA ALA A 347 24.64 3.11 14.60
C ALA A 347 23.98 4.49 14.81
N LEU A 348 24.27 5.14 15.93
CA LEU A 348 23.70 6.44 16.25
C LEU A 348 24.13 7.54 15.26
N VAL A 349 25.33 7.51 14.76
CA VAL A 349 25.79 8.47 13.74
C VAL A 349 24.94 8.36 12.47
N ARG A 350 24.56 7.15 12.05
CA ARG A 350 23.68 6.96 10.90
C ARG A 350 22.28 7.47 11.17
N LEU A 351 21.71 7.14 12.34
CA LEU A 351 20.37 7.57 12.75
C LEU A 351 20.30 9.10 12.88
N PHE A 352 21.22 9.73 13.58
CA PHE A 352 21.22 11.19 13.73
C PHE A 352 21.57 11.92 12.44
N SER A 353 22.46 11.37 11.59
CA SER A 353 22.67 11.91 10.26
C SER A 353 21.38 11.95 9.43
N ALA A 354 20.52 10.91 9.51
CA ALA A 354 19.22 10.91 8.85
C ALA A 354 18.29 12.00 9.41
N ARG A 355 18.23 12.19 10.75
CA ARG A 355 17.41 13.23 11.40
C ARG A 355 17.90 14.65 11.06
N TYR A 356 19.20 14.87 10.89
CA TYR A 356 19.70 16.14 10.38
C TYR A 356 19.29 16.38 8.93
N ARG A 357 19.47 15.38 8.05
CA ARG A 357 19.20 15.48 6.63
C ARG A 357 17.73 15.66 6.29
N ASN A 358 16.80 15.01 7.03
CA ASN A 358 15.37 15.19 6.83
C ASN A 358 14.84 16.49 7.47
N GLY A 359 15.66 17.19 8.29
CA GLY A 359 15.34 18.47 8.90
C GLY A 359 14.54 18.38 10.20
N ASP A 360 14.48 17.21 10.85
CA ASP A 360 13.96 17.08 12.22
C ASP A 360 14.87 17.82 13.21
N LEU A 361 16.18 17.66 13.07
CA LEU A 361 17.17 18.38 13.84
C LEU A 361 17.68 19.61 13.08
N ALA A 362 17.84 20.72 13.82
CA ALA A 362 18.40 21.95 13.28
C ALA A 362 19.91 21.81 13.03
N GLY A 363 20.43 22.55 12.05
CA GLY A 363 21.87 22.60 11.75
C GLY A 363 22.22 22.53 10.28
N LEU A 364 21.32 22.01 9.43
CA LEU A 364 21.41 22.13 7.99
C LEU A 364 20.49 23.25 7.46
N PRO A 365 20.69 23.73 6.20
CA PRO A 365 19.86 24.78 5.64
C PRO A 365 18.37 24.42 5.69
N GLN A 366 17.55 25.36 6.16
CA GLN A 366 16.09 25.19 6.20
C GLN A 366 15.51 25.20 4.78
N ARG A 367 14.54 24.33 4.55
CA ARG A 367 13.83 24.15 3.29
C ARG A 367 12.33 24.42 3.50
N ALA A 368 11.62 24.84 2.45
CA ALA A 368 10.18 25.03 2.52
C ALA A 368 9.43 23.79 3.01
N VAL A 369 9.89 22.59 2.63
CA VAL A 369 9.34 21.31 3.07
C VAL A 369 9.46 21.06 4.58
N ASN A 370 10.35 21.75 5.29
CA ASN A 370 10.48 21.63 6.74
C ASN A 370 9.35 22.33 7.53
N ALA A 371 8.47 23.08 6.85
CA ALA A 371 7.38 23.85 7.46
C ALA A 371 6.01 23.54 6.83
N VAL A 372 5.77 22.31 6.42
CA VAL A 372 4.46 21.88 5.87
C VAL A 372 3.39 22.04 6.96
N PRO A 373 2.33 22.84 6.72
CA PRO A 373 1.29 23.05 7.73
C PRO A 373 0.35 21.85 7.84
N PRO A 374 -0.32 21.62 9.00
CA PRO A 374 -1.32 20.56 9.16
C PRO A 374 -2.45 20.60 8.14
N GLY A 375 -2.82 21.79 7.65
CA GLY A 375 -3.84 21.94 6.59
C GLY A 375 -3.47 21.38 5.21
N ALA A 376 -2.26 20.83 5.05
CA ALA A 376 -1.87 20.09 3.86
C ALA A 376 -2.41 18.65 3.83
N ILE A 377 -3.00 18.15 4.93
CA ILE A 377 -3.63 16.85 5.00
C ILE A 377 -4.99 16.90 4.31
N GLY A 378 -5.30 15.90 3.48
CA GLY A 378 -6.62 15.69 2.89
C GLY A 378 -7.07 16.78 1.91
N THR A 379 -6.13 17.45 1.23
CA THR A 379 -6.45 18.51 0.27
C THR A 379 -7.28 18.00 -0.91
N ALA A 380 -8.02 18.89 -1.59
CA ALA A 380 -8.76 18.52 -2.80
C ALA A 380 -7.86 17.89 -3.87
N ALA A 381 -6.63 18.39 -4.04
CA ALA A 381 -5.66 17.80 -4.97
C ALA A 381 -5.28 16.36 -4.60
N HIS A 382 -5.15 16.04 -3.30
CA HIS A 382 -4.90 14.67 -2.85
C HIS A 382 -6.13 13.78 -3.07
N GLN A 383 -7.34 14.31 -2.88
CA GLN A 383 -8.58 13.58 -3.14
C GLN A 383 -8.76 13.28 -4.63
N ASP A 384 -8.47 14.24 -5.51
CA ASP A 384 -8.49 14.04 -6.97
C ASP A 384 -7.44 13.01 -7.41
N LEU A 385 -6.25 13.04 -6.81
CA LEU A 385 -5.21 12.06 -7.06
C LEU A 385 -5.62 10.66 -6.58
N ALA A 386 -6.31 10.55 -5.43
CA ALA A 386 -6.85 9.28 -4.94
C ALA A 386 -7.89 8.70 -5.89
N LEU A 387 -8.80 9.51 -6.43
CA LEU A 387 -9.77 9.08 -7.44
C LEU A 387 -9.06 8.63 -8.73
N LYS A 388 -8.09 9.40 -9.21
CA LYS A 388 -7.29 9.06 -10.39
C LYS A 388 -6.55 7.74 -10.21
N ALA A 389 -5.91 7.53 -9.07
CA ALA A 389 -5.18 6.30 -8.76
C ALA A 389 -6.14 5.11 -8.68
N ALA A 390 -7.27 5.25 -7.99
CA ALA A 390 -8.31 4.23 -7.90
C ALA A 390 -8.86 3.84 -9.28
N THR A 391 -9.19 4.83 -10.13
CA THR A 391 -9.72 4.56 -11.48
C THR A 391 -8.71 3.80 -12.34
N LYS A 392 -7.42 4.18 -12.28
CA LYS A 392 -6.35 3.52 -13.05
C LYS A 392 -5.97 2.13 -12.54
N SER A 393 -6.31 1.79 -11.29
CA SER A 393 -6.04 0.47 -10.69
C SER A 393 -7.06 -0.60 -11.08
N LEU A 394 -8.24 -0.21 -11.56
CA LEU A 394 -9.34 -1.14 -11.86
C LEU A 394 -9.04 -1.98 -13.11
N VAL A 395 -9.22 -3.29 -12.97
CA VAL A 395 -8.93 -4.25 -14.05
C VAL A 395 -10.24 -4.89 -14.53
N LEU A 396 -10.57 -4.72 -15.79
CA LEU A 396 -11.68 -5.44 -16.43
C LEU A 396 -11.17 -6.79 -16.94
N LEU A 397 -11.67 -7.88 -16.37
CA LEU A 397 -11.21 -9.23 -16.68
C LEU A 397 -12.10 -9.94 -17.71
N LYS A 398 -13.37 -9.58 -17.74
CA LYS A 398 -14.35 -10.13 -18.68
C LYS A 398 -15.42 -9.09 -19.01
N ASN A 399 -15.87 -9.05 -20.27
CA ASN A 399 -17.03 -8.27 -20.69
C ASN A 399 -17.68 -8.87 -21.95
N ASP A 400 -18.82 -9.52 -21.78
CA ASP A 400 -19.62 -10.08 -22.87
C ASP A 400 -20.61 -9.04 -23.43
N GLY A 401 -20.28 -7.74 -23.36
CA GLY A 401 -21.09 -6.64 -23.87
C GLY A 401 -22.11 -6.10 -22.85
N VAL A 402 -22.03 -6.50 -21.58
CA VAL A 402 -22.87 -5.96 -20.48
C VAL A 402 -22.42 -4.57 -20.07
N LEU A 403 -21.12 -4.31 -20.12
CA LEU A 403 -20.52 -3.02 -19.81
C LEU A 403 -20.10 -2.27 -21.08
N PRO A 404 -20.16 -0.95 -21.09
CA PRO A 404 -20.61 -0.07 -20.00
C PRO A 404 -22.13 -0.08 -19.81
N LEU A 405 -22.56 0.18 -18.56
CA LEU A 405 -23.99 0.29 -18.20
C LEU A 405 -24.65 1.43 -18.97
N LYS A 406 -25.84 1.18 -19.51
CA LYS A 406 -26.59 2.17 -20.29
C LYS A 406 -27.24 3.23 -19.38
N PRO A 407 -27.39 4.48 -19.83
CA PRO A 407 -28.21 5.47 -19.14
C PRO A 407 -29.64 4.95 -18.92
N GLY A 408 -30.24 5.24 -17.75
CA GLY A 408 -31.59 4.84 -17.38
C GLY A 408 -31.78 3.36 -17.04
N VAL A 409 -30.71 2.56 -17.00
CA VAL A 409 -30.75 1.14 -16.62
C VAL A 409 -31.25 0.95 -15.18
N ARG A 410 -32.01 -0.12 -14.94
CA ARG A 410 -32.40 -0.53 -13.60
C ARG A 410 -31.37 -1.51 -13.05
N VAL A 411 -30.64 -1.10 -12.01
CA VAL A 411 -29.55 -1.86 -11.41
C VAL A 411 -29.97 -2.39 -10.04
N ALA A 412 -29.91 -3.70 -9.85
CA ALA A 412 -29.92 -4.29 -8.52
C ALA A 412 -28.47 -4.50 -8.06
N VAL A 413 -28.06 -3.85 -6.97
CA VAL A 413 -26.75 -4.03 -6.37
C VAL A 413 -26.89 -5.01 -5.22
N ILE A 414 -26.12 -6.09 -5.25
CA ILE A 414 -26.17 -7.18 -4.29
C ILE A 414 -24.78 -7.44 -3.69
N GLY A 415 -24.72 -8.19 -2.62
CA GLY A 415 -23.47 -8.61 -1.98
C GLY A 415 -23.11 -7.81 -0.74
N PRO A 416 -22.32 -8.42 0.16
CA PRO A 416 -22.00 -7.83 1.46
C PRO A 416 -21.18 -6.54 1.33
N LEU A 417 -20.44 -6.38 0.23
CA LEU A 417 -19.57 -5.23 0.00
C LEU A 417 -20.23 -4.13 -0.85
N ALA A 418 -21.50 -4.27 -1.22
CA ALA A 418 -22.22 -3.33 -2.09
C ALA A 418 -22.25 -1.89 -1.56
N ASP A 419 -22.56 -1.72 -0.28
CA ASP A 419 -22.61 -0.46 0.45
C ASP A 419 -21.48 -0.30 1.47
N ALA A 420 -20.50 -1.22 1.41
CA ALA A 420 -19.36 -1.25 2.31
C ALA A 420 -18.37 -0.12 2.03
N THR A 421 -17.81 0.46 3.11
CA THR A 421 -16.76 1.48 3.03
C THR A 421 -15.48 1.06 3.74
N ARG A 422 -15.55 0.11 4.69
CA ARG A 422 -14.38 -0.41 5.39
C ARG A 422 -13.43 -1.15 4.45
N VAL A 423 -13.97 -1.93 3.53
CA VAL A 423 -13.21 -2.68 2.50
C VAL A 423 -12.32 -1.78 1.64
N LEU A 424 -12.64 -0.49 1.52
CA LEU A 424 -11.86 0.45 0.72
C LEU A 424 -10.47 0.73 1.30
N ARG A 425 -10.26 0.45 2.60
CA ARG A 425 -9.05 0.86 3.32
C ARG A 425 -7.83 -0.01 3.02
N GLY A 426 -7.96 -1.33 3.04
CA GLY A 426 -6.80 -2.22 3.04
C GLY A 426 -6.04 -2.22 4.37
N ASN A 427 -4.81 -2.77 4.37
CA ASN A 427 -3.92 -2.78 5.51
C ASN A 427 -3.23 -1.42 5.72
N TYR A 428 -2.71 -1.17 6.93
CA TYR A 428 -1.90 0.01 7.24
C TYR A 428 -2.52 1.34 6.77
N SER A 429 -3.81 1.52 7.02
CA SER A 429 -4.53 2.74 6.68
C SER A 429 -4.99 3.51 7.90
N SER A 430 -5.01 4.84 7.81
CA SER A 430 -5.68 5.73 8.76
C SER A 430 -7.19 5.85 8.47
N THR A 431 -7.90 6.52 9.37
CA THR A 431 -9.22 7.06 9.04
C THR A 431 -9.10 8.00 7.84
N GLN A 432 -10.08 7.95 6.96
CA GLN A 432 -10.06 8.67 5.70
C GLN A 432 -10.38 10.16 5.87
N SER A 433 -9.60 11.03 5.24
CA SER A 433 -9.75 12.49 5.31
C SER A 433 -11.01 13.01 4.62
N ALA A 434 -11.64 12.21 3.77
CA ALA A 434 -12.92 12.51 3.13
C ALA A 434 -13.90 11.36 3.36
N PRO A 435 -15.23 11.60 3.40
CA PRO A 435 -16.22 10.55 3.50
C PRO A 435 -16.04 9.53 2.38
N PRO A 436 -15.81 8.25 2.71
CA PRO A 436 -15.62 7.21 1.71
C PRO A 436 -16.89 6.98 0.90
N VAL A 437 -16.72 6.60 -0.36
CA VAL A 437 -17.84 6.36 -1.28
C VAL A 437 -17.94 4.86 -1.54
N SER A 438 -19.05 4.24 -1.12
CA SER A 438 -19.34 2.84 -1.46
C SER A 438 -19.63 2.66 -2.96
N VAL A 439 -19.58 1.42 -3.46
CA VAL A 439 -19.96 1.12 -4.86
C VAL A 439 -21.40 1.53 -5.14
N LEU A 440 -22.31 1.24 -4.21
CA LEU A 440 -23.71 1.63 -4.31
C LEU A 440 -23.87 3.16 -4.44
N ASP A 441 -23.19 3.93 -3.57
CA ASP A 441 -23.30 5.40 -3.62
C ASP A 441 -22.61 5.97 -4.85
N GLY A 442 -21.51 5.37 -5.26
CA GLY A 442 -20.83 5.72 -6.52
C GLY A 442 -21.76 5.54 -7.72
N LEU A 443 -22.44 4.40 -7.84
CA LEU A 443 -23.41 4.13 -8.92
C LEU A 443 -24.56 5.15 -8.90
N ARG A 444 -25.12 5.47 -7.73
CA ARG A 444 -26.18 6.48 -7.60
C ARG A 444 -25.73 7.87 -8.04
N ARG A 445 -24.49 8.24 -7.74
CA ARG A 445 -23.91 9.56 -8.14
C ARG A 445 -23.61 9.61 -9.62
N VAL A 446 -23.00 8.54 -10.15
CA VAL A 446 -22.51 8.48 -11.53
C VAL A 446 -23.65 8.24 -12.53
N LEU A 447 -24.69 7.53 -12.14
CA LEU A 447 -25.86 7.18 -12.96
C LEU A 447 -27.14 7.82 -12.40
N PRO A 448 -27.28 9.16 -12.36
CA PRO A 448 -28.43 9.81 -11.72
C PRO A 448 -29.77 9.53 -12.40
N GLN A 449 -29.76 9.06 -13.64
CA GLN A 449 -30.97 8.67 -14.39
C GLN A 449 -31.31 7.17 -14.22
N ALA A 450 -30.41 6.37 -13.62
CA ALA A 450 -30.65 4.96 -13.38
C ALA A 450 -31.42 4.74 -12.07
N ARG A 451 -32.18 3.66 -12.02
CA ARG A 451 -32.77 3.19 -10.76
C ARG A 451 -31.80 2.19 -10.11
N VAL A 452 -31.03 2.63 -9.13
CA VAL A 452 -30.03 1.82 -8.42
C VAL A 452 -30.58 1.43 -7.05
N ALA A 453 -30.90 0.15 -6.86
CA ALA A 453 -31.46 -0.39 -5.64
C ALA A 453 -30.49 -1.36 -4.96
N LEU A 454 -30.31 -1.23 -3.64
CA LEU A 454 -29.61 -2.22 -2.81
C LEU A 454 -30.57 -3.36 -2.46
N VAL A 455 -30.11 -4.58 -2.62
CA VAL A 455 -30.76 -5.77 -2.10
C VAL A 455 -29.95 -6.25 -0.88
N PRO A 456 -30.56 -6.32 0.32
CA PRO A 456 -29.83 -6.75 1.51
C PRO A 456 -29.32 -8.19 1.37
N ALA A 457 -28.07 -8.42 1.74
CA ALA A 457 -27.47 -9.75 1.77
C ALA A 457 -27.71 -10.47 3.11
N ALA A 458 -27.45 -11.77 3.15
CA ALA A 458 -27.31 -12.53 4.38
C ALA A 458 -26.13 -12.01 5.22
N ALA A 459 -26.03 -12.45 6.49
CA ALA A 459 -24.83 -12.21 7.29
C ALA A 459 -23.58 -12.78 6.61
N SER A 460 -22.51 -12.00 6.58
CA SER A 460 -21.22 -12.37 5.98
C SER A 460 -20.08 -12.22 7.00
N ILE A 461 -19.00 -12.96 6.79
CA ILE A 461 -17.76 -12.74 7.56
C ILE A 461 -17.08 -11.41 7.22
N THR A 462 -17.47 -10.77 6.11
CA THR A 462 -16.98 -9.45 5.68
C THR A 462 -17.81 -8.28 6.23
N ASP A 463 -18.87 -8.52 7.03
CA ASP A 463 -19.71 -7.47 7.58
C ASP A 463 -18.95 -6.56 8.56
N GLY A 464 -19.43 -5.33 8.70
CA GLY A 464 -18.95 -4.39 9.70
C GLY A 464 -18.44 -3.09 9.09
N ASP A 465 -19.36 -2.25 8.61
CA ASP A 465 -19.05 -0.91 8.14
C ASP A 465 -19.05 0.11 9.28
N PRO A 466 -18.23 1.17 9.24
CA PRO A 466 -18.28 2.22 10.23
C PRO A 466 -19.68 2.84 10.32
N VAL A 467 -20.17 3.03 11.53
CA VAL A 467 -21.45 3.72 11.76
C VAL A 467 -21.29 5.19 11.34
N PRO A 468 -22.05 5.68 10.35
CA PRO A 468 -21.90 7.04 9.88
C PRO A 468 -22.37 8.05 10.92
N GLY A 469 -21.74 9.23 10.98
CA GLY A 469 -22.13 10.30 11.91
C GLY A 469 -23.59 10.76 11.76
N SER A 470 -24.18 10.57 10.57
CA SER A 470 -25.62 10.82 10.35
C SER A 470 -26.56 9.95 11.19
N ALA A 471 -26.09 8.78 11.64
CA ALA A 471 -26.83 7.88 12.52
C ALA A 471 -26.59 8.14 14.02
N LEU A 472 -25.72 9.10 14.38
CA LEU A 472 -25.34 9.38 15.75
C LEU A 472 -25.94 10.70 16.24
N ARG A 473 -26.36 10.71 17.49
CA ARG A 473 -26.93 11.90 18.17
C ARG A 473 -26.33 12.03 19.55
N THR A 474 -25.99 13.25 19.95
CA THR A 474 -25.64 13.60 21.33
C THR A 474 -26.82 13.39 22.26
N PRO A 475 -26.62 13.36 23.60
CA PRO A 475 -27.73 13.29 24.54
C PRO A 475 -28.78 14.39 24.35
N ASP A 476 -28.37 15.61 23.95
CA ASP A 476 -29.28 16.76 23.66
C ASP A 476 -29.81 16.75 22.20
N GLY A 477 -29.47 15.72 21.40
CA GLY A 477 -30.05 15.46 20.09
C GLY A 477 -29.36 16.08 18.90
N LYS A 478 -28.21 16.75 19.08
CA LYS A 478 -27.35 17.25 18.00
C LYS A 478 -26.64 16.10 17.29
N PRO A 479 -26.16 16.30 16.04
CA PRO A 479 -25.34 15.31 15.36
C PRO A 479 -24.06 14.97 16.13
N GLY A 480 -23.67 13.68 16.15
CA GLY A 480 -22.46 13.18 16.79
C GLY A 480 -22.68 12.56 18.18
N LEU A 481 -21.58 12.27 18.85
CA LEU A 481 -21.52 11.72 20.22
C LEU A 481 -20.76 12.69 21.13
N ARG A 482 -21.15 12.73 22.41
CA ARG A 482 -20.40 13.43 23.44
C ARG A 482 -19.27 12.52 23.92
N ALA A 483 -18.01 12.92 23.68
CA ALA A 483 -16.80 12.21 24.07
C ALA A 483 -16.15 12.89 25.29
N GLU A 484 -15.83 12.11 26.32
CA GLU A 484 -15.13 12.53 27.54
C GLU A 484 -13.82 11.77 27.66
N TYR A 485 -12.70 12.48 27.71
CA TYR A 485 -11.34 11.94 27.76
C TYR A 485 -10.79 11.99 29.18
N PHE A 486 -10.32 10.86 29.71
CA PHE A 486 -9.76 10.75 31.06
C PHE A 486 -8.32 10.23 30.98
N ASN A 487 -7.36 11.01 31.44
CA ASN A 487 -5.97 10.57 31.46
C ASN A 487 -5.75 9.43 32.47
N ARG A 488 -4.81 8.54 32.14
CA ARG A 488 -4.42 7.46 33.04
C ARG A 488 -3.69 8.05 34.28
N LYS A 489 -4.03 7.51 35.47
CA LYS A 489 -3.42 7.89 36.74
C LYS A 489 -3.16 6.63 37.56
N GLY A 490 -1.91 6.20 37.63
CA GLY A 490 -1.57 4.92 38.24
C GLY A 490 -2.28 3.76 37.52
N GLU A 491 -2.96 2.91 38.29
CA GLU A 491 -3.77 1.79 37.76
C GLU A 491 -5.18 2.23 37.32
N GLY A 492 -5.56 3.49 37.51
CA GLY A 492 -6.88 4.02 37.15
C GLY A 492 -6.84 5.21 36.21
N TYR A 493 -7.88 6.02 36.29
CA TYR A 493 -8.07 7.22 35.49
C TYR A 493 -8.45 8.41 36.34
N ASP A 494 -8.22 9.63 35.83
CA ASP A 494 -8.63 10.85 36.49
C ASP A 494 -10.14 10.86 36.77
N ALA A 495 -10.54 11.42 37.89
CA ALA A 495 -11.96 11.52 38.28
C ALA A 495 -12.74 12.53 37.42
N ARG A 496 -12.07 13.47 36.76
CA ARG A 496 -12.63 14.48 35.86
C ARG A 496 -12.02 14.35 34.50
N PRO A 497 -12.82 14.54 33.40
CA PRO A 497 -12.27 14.49 32.05
C PRO A 497 -11.27 15.63 31.85
N ALA A 498 -10.13 15.29 31.19
CA ALA A 498 -9.13 16.23 30.70
C ALA A 498 -9.66 17.05 29.51
N ALA A 499 -10.54 16.46 28.72
CA ALA A 499 -11.22 17.12 27.62
C ALA A 499 -12.62 16.56 27.42
N VAL A 500 -13.52 17.41 26.89
CA VAL A 500 -14.87 17.04 26.48
C VAL A 500 -15.15 17.68 25.13
N ARG A 501 -15.61 16.90 24.14
CA ARG A 501 -15.97 17.40 22.82
C ARG A 501 -17.14 16.64 22.22
N ILE A 502 -17.74 17.18 21.17
CA ILE A 502 -18.69 16.47 20.31
C ILE A 502 -17.92 15.93 19.11
N GLU A 503 -18.04 14.63 18.91
CA GLU A 503 -17.40 13.95 17.78
C GLU A 503 -18.45 13.50 16.78
N PRO A 504 -18.24 13.79 15.47
CA PRO A 504 -19.22 13.45 14.43
C PRO A 504 -19.34 11.94 14.19
N ALA A 505 -18.26 11.21 14.50
CA ALA A 505 -18.16 9.75 14.43
C ALA A 505 -17.39 9.24 15.65
N LEU A 506 -17.32 7.93 15.84
CA LEU A 506 -16.57 7.32 16.92
C LEU A 506 -15.11 7.17 16.49
N GLU A 507 -14.37 8.26 16.60
CA GLU A 507 -12.96 8.35 16.22
C GLU A 507 -12.19 9.13 17.30
N SER A 508 -11.04 8.61 17.72
CA SER A 508 -10.22 9.30 18.71
C SER A 508 -9.23 10.24 18.02
N HIS A 509 -9.41 11.53 18.22
CA HIS A 509 -8.50 12.59 17.71
C HIS A 509 -7.63 13.18 18.85
N ALA A 510 -7.11 12.33 19.73
CA ALA A 510 -6.38 12.78 20.91
C ALA A 510 -5.13 13.62 20.60
N LEU A 511 -4.52 13.46 19.43
CA LEU A 511 -3.35 14.27 19.02
C LEU A 511 -3.66 15.78 18.93
N GLU A 512 -4.89 16.14 18.64
CA GLU A 512 -5.32 17.54 18.59
C GLU A 512 -5.54 18.14 20.00
N LEU A 513 -5.62 17.30 21.03
CA LEU A 513 -5.99 17.68 22.39
C LEU A 513 -4.77 17.70 23.31
N LYS A 514 -4.13 18.87 23.45
CA LYS A 514 -2.94 19.05 24.30
C LYS A 514 -3.08 18.55 25.74
N ALA A 515 -4.31 18.55 26.29
CA ALA A 515 -4.57 18.12 27.66
C ALA A 515 -4.72 16.61 27.81
N VAL A 516 -4.77 15.85 26.71
CA VAL A 516 -5.00 14.40 26.73
C VAL A 516 -3.68 13.66 26.60
N ALA A 517 -3.36 12.82 27.59
CA ALA A 517 -2.18 11.98 27.59
C ALA A 517 -2.30 10.82 26.58
N ASP A 518 -1.17 10.18 26.25
CA ASP A 518 -1.11 9.05 25.32
C ASP A 518 -1.94 7.86 25.80
N GLN A 519 -1.85 7.55 27.09
CA GLN A 519 -2.73 6.57 27.72
C GLN A 519 -3.91 7.28 28.35
N HIS A 520 -5.09 7.01 27.83
CA HIS A 520 -6.34 7.62 28.30
C HIS A 520 -7.52 6.68 28.07
N LYS A 521 -8.61 6.96 28.73
CA LYS A 521 -9.91 6.35 28.50
C LYS A 521 -10.81 7.39 27.83
N VAL A 522 -11.62 6.95 26.87
CA VAL A 522 -12.70 7.78 26.29
C VAL A 522 -14.04 7.16 26.62
N VAL A 523 -15.03 7.99 26.95
CA VAL A 523 -16.41 7.59 27.11
C VAL A 523 -17.27 8.38 26.15
N TRP A 524 -17.83 7.70 25.15
CA TRP A 524 -18.82 8.28 24.24
C TRP A 524 -20.21 8.01 24.75
N THR A 525 -21.04 9.05 24.75
CA THR A 525 -22.44 8.98 25.14
C THR A 525 -23.33 9.66 24.12
N GLY A 526 -24.49 9.05 23.86
CA GLY A 526 -25.46 9.60 22.91
C GLY A 526 -26.55 8.60 22.55
N ALA A 527 -26.96 8.61 21.30
CA ALA A 527 -27.95 7.68 20.77
C ALA A 527 -27.60 7.26 19.32
N LEU A 528 -27.92 6.02 19.00
CA LEU A 528 -27.95 5.47 17.67
C LEU A 528 -29.35 5.64 17.07
N VAL A 529 -29.44 6.06 15.82
CA VAL A 529 -30.70 6.20 15.06
C VAL A 529 -30.60 5.36 13.80
N ALA A 530 -31.42 4.31 13.71
CA ALA A 530 -31.39 3.45 12.54
C ALA A 530 -32.05 4.15 11.33
N PRO A 531 -31.43 4.12 10.15
CA PRO A 531 -32.00 4.69 8.92
C PRO A 531 -33.17 3.87 8.38
N GLU A 532 -33.22 2.56 8.72
CA GLU A 532 -34.23 1.60 8.28
C GLU A 532 -34.56 0.59 9.39
N SER A 533 -35.80 0.07 9.40
CA SER A 533 -36.17 -1.04 10.29
C SER A 533 -35.53 -2.34 9.79
N GLY A 534 -35.12 -3.24 10.70
CA GLY A 534 -34.61 -4.55 10.37
C GLY A 534 -33.63 -5.12 11.40
N THR A 535 -33.03 -6.23 11.06
CA THR A 535 -31.98 -6.86 11.83
C THR A 535 -30.63 -6.24 11.43
N TRP A 536 -29.91 -5.78 12.45
CA TRP A 536 -28.59 -5.17 12.30
C TRP A 536 -27.57 -5.96 13.10
N ARG A 537 -26.38 -6.12 12.57
CA ARG A 537 -25.21 -6.57 13.29
C ARG A 537 -24.44 -5.34 13.76
N ILE A 538 -24.10 -5.26 15.05
CA ILE A 538 -23.39 -4.11 15.64
C ILE A 538 -22.18 -4.61 16.42
N GLY A 539 -21.07 -3.91 16.35
CA GLY A 539 -19.84 -4.26 17.07
C GLY A 539 -18.85 -3.13 17.20
N VAL A 540 -17.77 -3.42 17.92
CA VAL A 540 -16.65 -2.52 18.15
C VAL A 540 -15.32 -3.25 17.91
N SER A 541 -14.28 -2.52 17.54
CA SER A 541 -12.94 -3.03 17.32
C SER A 541 -11.89 -1.95 17.60
N GLY A 542 -10.64 -2.38 17.72
CA GLY A 542 -9.48 -1.50 17.85
C GLY A 542 -9.21 -0.99 19.25
N VAL A 543 -9.97 -1.39 20.25
CA VAL A 543 -9.84 -0.94 21.65
C VAL A 543 -10.34 -2.00 22.62
N GLN A 544 -9.83 -1.93 23.86
CA GLN A 544 -10.45 -2.64 24.98
C GLN A 544 -11.61 -1.79 25.51
N GLY A 545 -12.84 -2.36 25.50
CA GLY A 545 -14.00 -1.57 25.93
C GLY A 545 -15.32 -2.30 25.86
N GLU A 546 -16.40 -1.61 26.22
CA GLU A 546 -17.76 -2.15 26.25
C GLU A 546 -18.72 -1.18 25.59
N LEU A 547 -19.52 -1.73 24.67
CA LEU A 547 -20.63 -1.04 24.00
C LEU A 547 -21.96 -1.45 24.62
N THR A 548 -22.78 -0.45 25.02
CA THR A 548 -24.17 -0.64 25.34
C THR A 548 -25.07 0.05 24.31
N VAL A 549 -26.10 -0.64 23.84
CA VAL A 549 -27.14 -0.12 22.93
C VAL A 549 -28.51 -0.39 23.50
N GLY A 550 -29.37 0.63 23.55
CA GLY A 550 -30.71 0.51 24.16
C GLY A 550 -30.68 0.21 25.66
N GLY A 551 -29.59 0.58 26.36
CA GLY A 551 -29.40 0.30 27.77
C GLY A 551 -28.99 -1.13 28.11
N LYS A 552 -28.70 -1.97 27.10
CA LYS A 552 -28.23 -3.35 27.27
C LYS A 552 -26.79 -3.48 26.76
N PRO A 553 -25.94 -4.28 27.44
CA PRO A 553 -24.64 -4.65 26.88
C PRO A 553 -24.80 -5.30 25.51
N ALA A 554 -24.11 -4.81 24.52
CA ALA A 554 -24.15 -5.33 23.15
C ALA A 554 -22.87 -6.10 22.83
N VAL A 555 -21.70 -5.48 23.00
CA VAL A 555 -20.41 -6.11 22.70
C VAL A 555 -19.37 -5.66 23.72
N ARG A 556 -18.48 -6.58 24.08
CA ARG A 556 -17.26 -6.29 24.84
C ARG A 556 -16.07 -6.69 23.99
N ALA A 557 -15.18 -5.74 23.69
CA ALA A 557 -13.89 -5.98 23.09
C ALA A 557 -12.82 -6.08 24.19
N THR A 558 -11.92 -7.04 24.07
CA THR A 558 -10.92 -7.36 25.11
C THR A 558 -9.50 -7.00 24.73
N ALA A 559 -9.27 -6.64 23.47
CA ALA A 559 -7.95 -6.32 22.97
C ALA A 559 -7.86 -4.95 22.30
N TYR A 560 -6.67 -4.36 22.35
CA TYR A 560 -6.39 -3.03 21.81
C TYR A 560 -6.22 -2.95 20.30
N SER A 561 -6.27 -4.07 19.58
CA SER A 561 -6.04 -4.10 18.15
C SER A 561 -6.72 -5.26 17.44
N LYS A 562 -6.94 -5.12 16.15
CA LYS A 562 -7.46 -6.18 15.28
C LYS A 562 -6.50 -7.40 15.18
N TRP A 563 -5.23 -7.21 15.47
CA TRP A 563 -4.25 -8.30 15.51
C TRP A 563 -4.48 -9.25 16.68
N ALA A 564 -4.98 -8.74 17.80
CA ALA A 564 -5.24 -9.53 18.99
C ALA A 564 -6.69 -10.06 19.09
N GLU A 565 -7.66 -9.38 18.47
CA GLU A 565 -9.06 -9.77 18.51
C GLU A 565 -9.78 -9.37 17.20
N PRO A 566 -10.46 -10.30 16.51
CA PRO A 566 -11.25 -9.96 15.34
C PRO A 566 -12.47 -9.14 15.71
N LEU A 567 -13.06 -8.43 14.73
CA LEU A 567 -14.32 -7.71 14.92
C LEU A 567 -15.45 -8.67 15.31
N VAL A 568 -16.00 -8.48 16.50
CA VAL A 568 -17.17 -9.22 16.99
C VAL A 568 -18.42 -8.39 16.77
N LEU A 569 -19.40 -8.96 16.07
CA LEU A 569 -20.67 -8.34 15.80
C LEU A 569 -21.81 -9.12 16.50
N THR A 570 -22.75 -8.39 17.15
CA THR A 570 -23.98 -8.96 17.72
C THR A 570 -25.19 -8.48 16.96
N GLU A 571 -26.23 -9.33 16.88
CA GLU A 571 -27.47 -8.98 16.20
C GLU A 571 -28.40 -8.20 17.13
N VAL A 572 -28.95 -7.11 16.61
CA VAL A 572 -29.95 -6.28 17.27
C VAL A 572 -31.06 -5.89 16.30
N ARG A 573 -32.31 -5.89 16.76
CA ARG A 573 -33.42 -5.36 15.98
C ARG A 573 -33.54 -3.87 16.21
N LEU A 574 -33.50 -3.09 15.15
CA LEU A 574 -33.66 -1.65 15.18
C LEU A 574 -34.85 -1.23 14.32
N GLU A 575 -35.56 -0.18 14.76
CA GLU A 575 -36.70 0.41 14.03
C GLU A 575 -36.29 1.78 13.48
N LYS A 576 -36.74 2.06 12.25
CA LYS A 576 -36.43 3.31 11.54
C LYS A 576 -36.76 4.55 12.36
N GLY A 577 -35.77 5.42 12.52
CA GLY A 577 -35.91 6.71 13.19
C GLY A 577 -36.02 6.62 14.71
N GLN A 578 -36.10 5.43 15.31
CA GLN A 578 -36.08 5.26 16.77
C GLN A 578 -34.68 5.55 17.30
N ARG A 579 -34.65 6.21 18.46
CA ARG A 579 -33.40 6.52 19.19
C ARG A 579 -33.08 5.43 20.20
N TYR A 580 -31.90 4.83 20.08
CA TYR A 580 -31.41 3.83 21.03
C TYR A 580 -30.27 4.46 21.83
N PRO A 581 -30.38 4.65 23.15
CA PRO A 581 -29.30 5.13 23.99
C PRO A 581 -28.02 4.33 23.72
N LEU A 582 -26.94 5.04 23.47
CA LEU A 582 -25.62 4.45 23.17
C LEU A 582 -24.61 4.96 24.19
N ARG A 583 -23.87 4.04 24.79
CA ARG A 583 -22.69 4.35 25.57
C ARG A 583 -21.58 3.38 25.17
N PHE A 584 -20.44 3.95 24.84
CA PHE A 584 -19.24 3.18 24.57
C PHE A 584 -18.11 3.74 25.44
N HIS A 585 -17.44 2.90 26.22
CA HIS A 585 -16.21 3.27 26.86
C HIS A 585 -15.08 2.46 26.28
N ALA A 586 -13.95 3.11 26.04
CA ALA A 586 -12.77 2.49 25.45
C ALA A 586 -11.50 2.98 26.13
N GLU A 587 -10.63 2.04 26.47
CA GLU A 587 -9.29 2.34 26.92
C GLU A 587 -8.39 2.35 25.69
N THR A 588 -7.59 3.41 25.57
CA THR A 588 -6.64 3.54 24.46
C THR A 588 -5.25 3.16 24.93
N GLY A 589 -4.59 2.31 24.18
CA GLY A 589 -3.21 1.92 24.39
C GLY A 589 -2.59 1.61 23.03
N GLY A 590 -1.41 2.16 22.75
CA GLY A 590 -0.72 1.92 21.49
C GLY A 590 -1.39 2.55 20.27
N SER A 591 -1.41 1.83 19.15
CA SER A 591 -1.89 2.30 17.84
C SER A 591 -3.36 2.02 17.55
N GLY A 592 -4.12 1.43 18.49
CA GLY A 592 -5.53 1.09 18.28
C GLY A 592 -6.40 2.32 18.08
N VAL A 593 -7.15 2.34 16.99
CA VAL A 593 -8.19 3.36 16.73
C VAL A 593 -9.55 2.75 17.02
N PRO A 594 -10.31 3.30 17.99
CA PRO A 594 -11.63 2.81 18.30
C PRO A 594 -12.57 2.96 17.09
N GLY A 595 -13.34 1.92 16.81
CA GLY A 595 -14.36 1.94 15.77
C GLY A 595 -15.68 1.33 16.24
N LEU A 596 -16.80 1.95 15.85
CA LEU A 596 -18.14 1.42 15.98
C LEU A 596 -18.62 0.99 14.61
N PHE A 597 -19.04 -0.27 14.50
CA PHE A 597 -19.38 -0.89 13.23
C PHE A 597 -20.80 -1.44 13.24
N TRP A 598 -21.43 -1.45 12.08
CA TRP A 598 -22.72 -2.07 11.88
C TRP A 598 -22.89 -2.65 10.48
N LYS A 599 -23.92 -3.50 10.30
CA LYS A 599 -24.40 -3.95 9.00
C LYS A 599 -25.87 -4.32 9.12
N ARG A 600 -26.71 -3.85 8.19
CA ARG A 600 -28.08 -4.36 8.03
C ARG A 600 -28.03 -5.66 7.23
N ILE A 601 -28.67 -6.71 7.75
CA ILE A 601 -28.72 -8.02 7.12
C ILE A 601 -30.16 -8.42 6.78
N SER A 602 -30.29 -9.27 5.76
CA SER A 602 -31.54 -9.96 5.43
C SER A 602 -31.73 -11.18 6.32
N THR A 603 -32.93 -11.40 6.79
CA THR A 603 -33.38 -12.62 7.50
C THR A 603 -33.97 -13.66 6.54
N ASP A 604 -34.31 -13.25 5.30
CA ASP A 604 -34.72 -14.13 4.19
C ASP A 604 -34.06 -13.67 2.88
N PRO A 605 -32.76 -13.97 2.71
CA PRO A 605 -31.98 -13.44 1.59
C PRO A 605 -32.44 -13.94 0.21
N ASP A 606 -33.05 -15.13 0.13
CA ASP A 606 -33.56 -15.66 -1.14
C ASP A 606 -34.82 -14.92 -1.60
N ALA A 607 -35.76 -14.62 -0.66
CA ALA A 607 -36.96 -13.84 -0.96
C ALA A 607 -36.56 -12.38 -1.30
N ASP A 608 -35.70 -11.76 -0.53
CA ASP A 608 -35.21 -10.39 -0.79
C ASP A 608 -34.49 -10.28 -2.13
N LEU A 609 -33.64 -11.24 -2.46
CA LEU A 609 -32.93 -11.29 -3.74
C LEU A 609 -33.92 -11.39 -4.92
N THR A 610 -34.88 -12.31 -4.82
CA THR A 610 -35.91 -12.51 -5.87
C THR A 610 -36.80 -11.25 -6.05
N ALA A 611 -37.26 -10.65 -4.95
CA ALA A 611 -38.08 -9.44 -4.99
C ALA A 611 -37.27 -8.22 -5.50
N GLY A 612 -36.04 -8.02 -4.99
CA GLY A 612 -35.18 -6.86 -5.30
C GLY A 612 -34.65 -6.86 -6.74
N THR A 613 -34.53 -8.03 -7.36
CA THR A 613 -34.02 -8.15 -8.73
C THR A 613 -35.11 -8.25 -9.79
N ARG A 614 -36.39 -8.41 -9.39
CA ARG A 614 -37.54 -8.65 -10.33
C ARG A 614 -37.55 -7.67 -11.49
N GLU A 615 -37.41 -6.38 -11.21
CA GLU A 615 -37.48 -5.31 -12.21
C GLU A 615 -36.09 -4.89 -12.72
N ALA A 616 -35.01 -5.48 -12.22
CA ALA A 616 -33.67 -5.11 -12.64
C ALA A 616 -33.38 -5.57 -14.09
N ASP A 617 -32.66 -4.72 -14.82
CA ASP A 617 -32.14 -5.04 -16.16
C ASP A 617 -30.77 -5.69 -16.04
N VAL A 618 -30.04 -5.40 -14.95
CA VAL A 618 -28.71 -5.94 -14.65
C VAL A 618 -28.53 -6.08 -13.13
N VAL A 619 -27.81 -7.10 -12.72
CA VAL A 619 -27.39 -7.35 -11.34
C VAL A 619 -25.90 -7.05 -11.21
N VAL A 620 -25.52 -6.19 -10.27
CA VAL A 620 -24.13 -5.91 -9.91
C VAL A 620 -23.86 -6.53 -8.55
N ALA A 621 -23.08 -7.60 -8.53
CA ALA A 621 -22.67 -8.29 -7.31
C ALA A 621 -21.30 -7.75 -6.86
N VAL A 622 -21.24 -7.14 -5.66
CA VAL A 622 -20.02 -6.65 -5.05
C VAL A 622 -19.61 -7.62 -3.94
N VAL A 623 -18.56 -8.37 -4.20
CA VAL A 623 -18.11 -9.50 -3.38
C VAL A 623 -16.58 -9.42 -3.19
N GLY A 624 -16.01 -10.23 -2.31
CA GLY A 624 -14.59 -10.27 -2.06
C GLY A 624 -14.24 -10.47 -0.60
N LEU A 625 -13.14 -9.88 -0.20
CA LEU A 625 -12.55 -10.00 1.13
C LEU A 625 -12.46 -8.63 1.81
N THR A 626 -11.88 -8.60 3.01
CA THR A 626 -11.50 -7.36 3.71
C THR A 626 -10.14 -7.54 4.38
N SER A 627 -9.44 -6.44 4.61
CA SER A 627 -8.17 -6.45 5.35
C SER A 627 -8.30 -6.82 6.84
N ASP A 628 -9.48 -7.19 7.30
CA ASP A 628 -9.70 -7.79 8.63
C ASP A 628 -9.76 -9.32 8.57
N LEU A 629 -9.71 -9.89 7.38
CA LEU A 629 -9.64 -11.34 7.15
C LEU A 629 -8.27 -11.75 6.62
N GLU A 630 -7.70 -10.98 5.69
CA GLU A 630 -6.34 -11.17 5.19
C GLU A 630 -5.45 -10.00 5.61
N GLY A 631 -4.26 -10.28 6.11
CA GLY A 631 -3.31 -9.25 6.58
C GLY A 631 -2.26 -9.82 7.50
N GLU A 632 -1.63 -8.97 8.30
CA GLU A 632 -0.50 -9.30 9.14
C GLU A 632 -0.94 -9.95 10.46
N GLU A 633 -0.49 -11.19 10.70
CA GLU A 633 -0.51 -11.90 12.00
C GLU A 633 -1.78 -11.70 12.85
N MET A 634 -2.94 -11.74 12.20
CA MET A 634 -4.21 -11.46 12.84
C MET A 634 -4.74 -12.67 13.61
N ALA A 635 -5.49 -12.43 14.69
CA ALA A 635 -6.16 -13.47 15.47
C ALA A 635 -7.37 -14.12 14.76
N VAL A 636 -7.44 -14.02 13.43
CA VAL A 636 -8.55 -14.55 12.63
C VAL A 636 -8.44 -16.06 12.51
N LYS A 637 -9.54 -16.76 12.88
CA LYS A 637 -9.76 -18.19 12.65
C LYS A 637 -11.18 -18.35 12.12
N ALA A 638 -11.31 -18.38 10.81
CA ALA A 638 -12.59 -18.56 10.12
C ALA A 638 -12.40 -19.50 8.93
N GLU A 639 -13.51 -20.01 8.37
CA GLU A 639 -13.43 -20.82 7.14
C GLU A 639 -12.73 -20.02 6.03
N GLY A 640 -11.65 -20.58 5.48
CA GLY A 640 -10.84 -19.95 4.44
C GLY A 640 -9.72 -19.04 4.94
N PHE A 641 -9.58 -18.81 6.28
CA PHE A 641 -8.59 -17.89 6.87
C PHE A 641 -7.97 -18.42 8.14
N SER A 642 -6.70 -18.14 8.35
CA SER A 642 -5.96 -18.49 9.57
C SER A 642 -4.79 -17.55 9.80
N GLY A 643 -4.79 -16.80 10.90
CA GLY A 643 -3.65 -15.97 11.30
C GLY A 643 -3.39 -14.77 10.37
N GLY A 644 -4.36 -14.38 9.55
CA GLY A 644 -4.20 -13.35 8.53
C GLY A 644 -3.93 -13.92 7.13
N ASP A 645 -3.52 -15.16 7.00
CA ASP A 645 -3.32 -15.84 5.72
C ASP A 645 -4.60 -16.55 5.26
N ARG A 646 -4.68 -16.79 3.95
CA ARG A 646 -5.74 -17.56 3.33
C ARG A 646 -5.41 -19.06 3.35
N THR A 647 -6.43 -19.88 3.59
CA THR A 647 -6.35 -21.34 3.52
C THR A 647 -7.08 -21.92 2.30
N THR A 648 -7.70 -21.06 1.49
CA THR A 648 -8.32 -21.37 0.19
C THR A 648 -8.19 -20.16 -0.74
N LEU A 649 -8.32 -20.34 -2.05
CA LEU A 649 -8.43 -19.25 -3.02
C LEU A 649 -9.88 -18.90 -3.36
N GLU A 650 -10.86 -19.59 -2.79
CA GLU A 650 -12.28 -19.35 -3.05
C GLU A 650 -12.79 -18.10 -2.31
N LEU A 651 -13.87 -17.51 -2.82
CA LEU A 651 -14.68 -16.54 -2.09
C LEU A 651 -15.32 -17.20 -0.85
N PRO A 652 -15.68 -16.43 0.20
CA PRO A 652 -16.46 -16.93 1.33
C PRO A 652 -17.73 -17.67 0.86
N ALA A 653 -18.10 -18.72 1.58
CA ALA A 653 -19.18 -19.63 1.19
C ALA A 653 -20.54 -18.93 1.03
N ASP A 654 -20.86 -17.92 1.86
CA ASP A 654 -22.06 -17.11 1.73
C ASP A 654 -22.09 -16.32 0.40
N GLN A 655 -20.96 -15.78 -0.02
CA GLN A 655 -20.85 -15.03 -1.26
C GLN A 655 -20.93 -15.94 -2.50
N ARG A 656 -20.35 -17.14 -2.44
CA ARG A 656 -20.49 -18.13 -3.52
C ARG A 656 -21.96 -18.52 -3.71
N ARG A 657 -22.67 -18.81 -2.62
CA ARG A 657 -24.11 -19.11 -2.66
C ARG A 657 -24.93 -17.93 -3.24
N LEU A 658 -24.58 -16.70 -2.87
CA LEU A 658 -25.25 -15.51 -3.41
C LEU A 658 -25.05 -15.41 -4.93
N LEU A 659 -23.85 -15.65 -5.43
CA LEU A 659 -23.55 -15.63 -6.88
C LEU A 659 -24.31 -16.71 -7.64
N ASP A 660 -24.39 -17.94 -7.11
CA ASP A 660 -25.17 -19.03 -7.68
C ASP A 660 -26.65 -18.67 -7.78
N ARG A 661 -27.21 -18.09 -6.72
CA ARG A 661 -28.63 -17.64 -6.71
C ARG A 661 -28.86 -16.47 -7.68
N ALA A 662 -27.94 -15.50 -7.72
CA ALA A 662 -28.05 -14.39 -8.67
C ALA A 662 -28.00 -14.87 -10.11
N ARG A 663 -27.13 -15.85 -10.43
CA ARG A 663 -27.05 -16.45 -11.76
C ARG A 663 -28.35 -17.17 -12.16
N ALA A 664 -28.97 -17.88 -11.21
CA ALA A 664 -30.22 -18.62 -11.45
C ALA A 664 -31.41 -17.71 -11.80
N LEU A 665 -31.36 -16.42 -11.48
CA LEU A 665 -32.38 -15.43 -11.86
C LEU A 665 -32.36 -15.07 -13.34
N GLY A 666 -31.33 -15.49 -14.10
CA GLY A 666 -31.22 -15.30 -15.56
C GLY A 666 -31.02 -13.86 -16.02
N LYS A 667 -30.64 -12.95 -15.10
CA LYS A 667 -30.31 -11.56 -15.43
C LYS A 667 -28.83 -11.44 -15.82
N PRO A 668 -28.45 -10.46 -16.66
CA PRO A 668 -27.04 -10.12 -16.84
C PRO A 668 -26.38 -9.84 -15.51
N LEU A 669 -25.27 -10.53 -15.21
CA LEU A 669 -24.55 -10.45 -13.95
C LEU A 669 -23.19 -9.79 -14.16
N VAL A 670 -22.92 -8.72 -13.43
CA VAL A 670 -21.62 -8.07 -13.31
C VAL A 670 -21.06 -8.41 -11.92
N VAL A 671 -19.85 -8.96 -11.85
CA VAL A 671 -19.15 -9.24 -10.61
C VAL A 671 -18.08 -8.18 -10.39
N VAL A 672 -18.16 -7.45 -9.28
CA VAL A 672 -17.12 -6.53 -8.81
C VAL A 672 -16.44 -7.18 -7.62
N LEU A 673 -15.14 -7.37 -7.73
CA LEU A 673 -14.30 -8.02 -6.73
C LEU A 673 -13.52 -6.98 -5.92
N MET A 674 -13.52 -7.11 -4.60
CA MET A 674 -12.71 -6.32 -3.68
C MET A 674 -11.87 -7.26 -2.82
N ASN A 675 -10.57 -7.29 -3.04
CA ASN A 675 -9.64 -8.23 -2.38
C ASN A 675 -8.20 -7.75 -2.52
N GLY A 676 -7.31 -8.29 -1.71
CA GLY A 676 -5.89 -7.96 -1.75
C GLY A 676 -5.02 -9.06 -2.39
N SER A 677 -5.59 -10.20 -2.77
CA SER A 677 -4.89 -11.38 -3.26
C SER A 677 -5.65 -12.05 -4.41
N ALA A 678 -5.00 -12.89 -5.19
CA ALA A 678 -5.68 -13.62 -6.27
C ALA A 678 -6.74 -14.58 -5.72
N ILE A 679 -7.94 -14.53 -6.31
CA ILE A 679 -9.09 -15.39 -6.01
C ILE A 679 -9.32 -16.36 -7.15
N ASP A 680 -9.84 -17.56 -6.87
CA ASP A 680 -10.33 -18.46 -7.92
C ASP A 680 -11.56 -17.85 -8.60
N LEU A 681 -11.39 -17.43 -9.83
CA LEU A 681 -12.41 -16.83 -10.67
C LEU A 681 -13.00 -17.76 -11.72
N THR A 682 -12.73 -19.06 -11.63
CA THR A 682 -13.22 -20.05 -12.61
C THR A 682 -14.74 -19.95 -12.75
N TRP A 683 -15.46 -19.96 -11.64
CA TRP A 683 -16.92 -19.82 -11.67
C TRP A 683 -17.39 -18.51 -12.31
N ALA A 684 -16.79 -17.39 -11.89
CA ALA A 684 -17.19 -16.06 -12.39
C ALA A 684 -16.89 -15.90 -13.90
N ARG A 685 -15.71 -16.39 -14.35
CA ARG A 685 -15.36 -16.41 -15.77
C ARG A 685 -16.42 -17.12 -16.61
N ASP A 686 -16.94 -18.24 -16.13
CA ASP A 686 -17.87 -19.08 -16.89
C ASP A 686 -19.33 -18.58 -16.79
N ASN A 687 -19.70 -17.85 -15.74
CA ASN A 687 -21.09 -17.51 -15.40
C ASN A 687 -21.43 -16.03 -15.40
N ALA A 688 -20.48 -15.11 -15.19
CA ALA A 688 -20.74 -13.68 -15.20
C ALA A 688 -20.65 -13.10 -16.62
N GLY A 689 -21.46 -12.07 -16.91
CA GLY A 689 -21.38 -11.30 -18.15
C GLY A 689 -20.24 -10.27 -18.16
N ALA A 690 -19.80 -9.83 -16.97
CA ALA A 690 -18.61 -9.00 -16.80
C ALA A 690 -17.97 -9.22 -15.42
N ILE A 691 -16.65 -9.04 -15.33
CA ILE A 691 -15.87 -9.16 -14.10
C ILE A 691 -14.92 -7.97 -14.01
N GLN A 692 -15.02 -7.23 -12.92
CA GLN A 692 -14.13 -6.11 -12.59
C GLN A 692 -13.41 -6.39 -11.29
N GLU A 693 -12.09 -6.43 -11.32
CA GLU A 693 -11.22 -6.47 -10.15
C GLU A 693 -10.95 -5.04 -9.67
N ALA A 694 -11.25 -4.76 -8.41
CA ALA A 694 -11.13 -3.44 -7.82
C ALA A 694 -10.09 -3.35 -6.69
N TRP A 695 -9.54 -4.46 -6.22
CA TRP A 695 -8.59 -4.50 -5.11
C TRP A 695 -9.18 -3.89 -3.83
N TYR A 696 -8.33 -3.27 -3.00
CA TYR A 696 -8.71 -2.32 -1.95
C TYR A 696 -8.42 -0.91 -2.47
N PRO A 697 -9.41 -0.22 -3.05
CA PRO A 697 -9.17 0.89 -3.97
C PRO A 697 -9.02 2.27 -3.31
N GLY A 698 -8.92 2.34 -1.97
CA GLY A 698 -8.81 3.61 -1.25
C GLY A 698 -10.14 4.37 -1.13
N GLN A 699 -10.08 5.57 -0.54
CA GLN A 699 -11.26 6.35 -0.16
C GLN A 699 -12.22 6.70 -1.31
N SER A 700 -11.72 6.80 -2.53
CA SER A 700 -12.51 7.14 -3.73
C SER A 700 -12.94 5.91 -4.54
N GLY A 701 -12.72 4.69 -4.00
CA GLY A 701 -12.86 3.44 -4.74
C GLY A 701 -14.23 3.18 -5.32
N GLY A 702 -15.31 3.38 -4.55
CA GLY A 702 -16.66 3.13 -5.05
C GLY A 702 -17.07 4.09 -6.17
N GLN A 703 -16.60 5.35 -6.14
CA GLN A 703 -16.78 6.27 -7.25
C GLN A 703 -16.00 5.80 -8.49
N ALA A 704 -14.75 5.40 -8.33
CA ALA A 704 -13.93 4.88 -9.43
C ALA A 704 -14.56 3.66 -10.10
N VAL A 705 -15.03 2.68 -9.30
CA VAL A 705 -15.77 1.51 -9.78
C VAL A 705 -16.99 1.93 -10.59
N ALA A 706 -17.79 2.85 -10.07
CA ALA A 706 -18.99 3.31 -10.75
C ALA A 706 -18.69 4.05 -12.07
N GLU A 707 -17.62 4.85 -12.12
CA GLU A 707 -17.20 5.54 -13.34
C GLU A 707 -16.79 4.57 -14.45
N VAL A 708 -16.09 3.50 -14.10
CA VAL A 708 -15.73 2.43 -15.04
C VAL A 708 -16.99 1.66 -15.48
N LEU A 709 -17.82 1.21 -14.53
CA LEU A 709 -19.06 0.48 -14.89
C LEU A 709 -19.99 1.29 -15.80
N ALA A 710 -20.03 2.61 -15.62
CA ALA A 710 -20.80 3.53 -16.46
C ALA A 710 -20.12 3.92 -17.77
N GLY A 711 -18.88 3.50 -18.00
CA GLY A 711 -18.07 3.85 -19.16
C GLY A 711 -17.66 5.31 -19.23
N ARG A 712 -17.61 6.01 -18.09
CA ARG A 712 -17.05 7.36 -17.99
C ARG A 712 -15.53 7.37 -17.92
N ALA A 713 -14.95 6.25 -17.46
CA ALA A 713 -13.53 5.98 -17.45
C ALA A 713 -13.25 4.64 -18.14
N ASP A 714 -12.07 4.52 -18.75
CA ASP A 714 -11.59 3.27 -19.32
C ASP A 714 -10.96 2.37 -18.26
N PRO A 715 -11.26 1.05 -18.21
CA PRO A 715 -10.64 0.10 -17.29
C PRO A 715 -9.22 -0.27 -17.74
N GLY A 716 -8.28 0.65 -17.64
CA GLY A 716 -6.91 0.47 -18.15
C GLY A 716 -5.95 -0.27 -17.22
N GLY A 717 -6.41 -0.83 -16.09
CA GLY A 717 -5.57 -1.62 -15.17
C GLY A 717 -5.15 -2.98 -15.74
N ARG A 718 -4.08 -3.56 -15.19
CA ARG A 718 -3.56 -4.89 -15.54
C ARG A 718 -3.25 -5.67 -14.26
N LEU A 719 -3.46 -6.99 -14.29
CA LEU A 719 -3.18 -7.85 -13.13
C LEU A 719 -1.69 -7.88 -12.79
N PRO A 720 -1.28 -7.51 -11.57
CA PRO A 720 0.09 -7.66 -11.09
C PRO A 720 0.38 -9.06 -10.52
N LEU A 721 -0.59 -9.98 -10.63
CA LEU A 721 -0.57 -11.35 -10.12
C LEU A 721 -1.14 -12.34 -11.14
N THR A 722 -0.68 -13.57 -11.07
CA THR A 722 -1.31 -14.72 -11.71
C THR A 722 -2.51 -15.20 -10.88
N PHE A 723 -3.68 -15.33 -11.51
CA PHE A 723 -4.89 -15.87 -10.90
C PHE A 723 -5.00 -17.37 -11.20
N TYR A 724 -4.73 -18.20 -10.22
CA TYR A 724 -4.72 -19.66 -10.30
C TYR A 724 -6.15 -20.23 -10.22
N ARG A 725 -6.32 -21.49 -10.61
CA ARG A 725 -7.61 -22.21 -10.53
C ARG A 725 -7.93 -22.73 -9.14
N GLY A 726 -6.93 -22.82 -8.28
CA GLY A 726 -7.08 -23.29 -6.93
C GLY A 726 -5.74 -23.67 -6.29
N LEU A 727 -5.80 -24.15 -5.06
CA LEU A 727 -4.59 -24.53 -4.31
C LEU A 727 -3.80 -25.69 -4.95
N ALA A 728 -4.46 -26.53 -5.74
CA ALA A 728 -3.80 -27.64 -6.43
C ALA A 728 -2.74 -27.18 -7.46
N ASP A 729 -2.84 -25.93 -7.91
CA ASP A 729 -1.88 -25.34 -8.83
C ASP A 729 -0.61 -24.80 -8.12
N LEU A 730 -0.59 -24.79 -6.80
CA LEU A 730 0.45 -24.15 -5.99
C LEU A 730 1.29 -25.15 -5.22
N PRO A 731 2.61 -24.95 -5.13
CA PRO A 731 3.46 -25.66 -4.19
C PRO A 731 3.07 -25.42 -2.71
N PRO A 732 3.62 -26.18 -1.77
CA PRO A 732 3.44 -25.94 -0.33
C PRO A 732 3.76 -24.48 0.02
N PHE A 733 3.00 -23.88 0.94
CA PHE A 733 3.14 -22.46 1.25
C PHE A 733 4.49 -22.10 1.87
N GLU A 734 5.06 -23.00 2.65
CA GLU A 734 6.36 -22.89 3.31
C GLU A 734 7.56 -23.07 2.37
N ASP A 735 7.32 -23.60 1.16
CA ASP A 735 8.36 -23.75 0.16
C ASP A 735 8.64 -22.41 -0.53
N TYR A 736 9.84 -21.87 -0.34
CA TYR A 736 10.27 -20.60 -0.91
C TYR A 736 10.98 -20.74 -2.27
N SER A 737 11.05 -21.95 -2.82
CA SER A 737 11.45 -22.14 -4.21
C SER A 737 10.46 -21.44 -5.14
N MET A 738 10.97 -20.80 -6.17
CA MET A 738 10.13 -20.17 -7.19
C MET A 738 9.58 -21.16 -8.23
N GLN A 739 10.02 -22.40 -8.21
CA GLN A 739 9.54 -23.42 -9.14
C GLN A 739 8.04 -23.63 -9.01
N GLY A 740 7.33 -23.59 -10.14
CA GLY A 740 5.87 -23.72 -10.19
C GLY A 740 5.08 -22.52 -9.69
N ARG A 741 5.74 -21.38 -9.43
CA ARG A 741 5.10 -20.14 -8.93
C ARG A 741 5.20 -19.01 -9.96
N THR A 742 4.27 -18.08 -9.89
CA THR A 742 4.19 -16.88 -10.70
C THR A 742 4.18 -17.18 -12.21
N TYR A 743 3.85 -16.22 -13.04
CA TYR A 743 3.87 -16.40 -14.51
C TYR A 743 5.27 -16.77 -15.02
N ARG A 744 6.32 -16.50 -14.23
CA ARG A 744 7.70 -16.77 -14.61
C ARG A 744 8.03 -18.26 -14.63
N TYR A 745 7.46 -19.05 -13.70
CA TYR A 745 7.82 -20.46 -13.52
C TYR A 745 6.61 -21.41 -13.50
N TYR A 746 5.37 -20.92 -13.35
CA TYR A 746 4.17 -21.76 -13.43
C TYR A 746 3.92 -22.23 -14.86
N ALA A 747 3.91 -23.54 -15.05
CA ALA A 747 3.71 -24.15 -16.37
C ALA A 747 2.25 -24.44 -16.71
N GLY A 748 1.34 -24.34 -15.74
CA GLY A 748 -0.10 -24.57 -15.95
C GLY A 748 -0.81 -23.44 -16.70
N THR A 749 -2.12 -23.56 -16.82
CA THR A 749 -2.97 -22.52 -17.42
C THR A 749 -3.72 -21.79 -16.32
N PRO A 750 -3.42 -20.52 -16.04
CA PRO A 750 -4.14 -19.75 -15.03
C PRO A 750 -5.56 -19.41 -15.49
N VAL A 751 -6.43 -19.00 -14.56
CA VAL A 751 -7.74 -18.42 -14.89
C VAL A 751 -7.54 -17.09 -15.62
N TYR A 752 -6.67 -16.25 -15.07
CA TYR A 752 -6.18 -15.02 -15.71
C TYR A 752 -4.66 -14.90 -15.48
N PRO A 753 -3.88 -14.63 -16.55
CA PRO A 753 -2.43 -14.49 -16.42
C PRO A 753 -2.05 -13.12 -15.84
N PHE A 754 -0.86 -13.03 -15.25
CA PHE A 754 -0.20 -11.75 -14.95
C PHE A 754 -0.22 -10.84 -16.18
N GLY A 755 -0.45 -9.54 -15.99
CA GLY A 755 -0.51 -8.56 -17.07
C GLY A 755 -1.85 -8.52 -17.82
N ALA A 756 -2.81 -9.41 -17.52
CA ALA A 756 -4.14 -9.43 -18.16
C ALA A 756 -4.99 -8.22 -17.73
N GLY A 757 -5.82 -7.76 -18.65
CA GLY A 757 -6.82 -6.72 -18.46
C GLY A 757 -7.38 -6.25 -19.80
N LEU A 758 -8.66 -5.93 -19.83
CA LEU A 758 -9.39 -5.42 -21.00
C LEU A 758 -9.54 -3.90 -20.92
N SER A 759 -9.82 -3.28 -22.05
CA SER A 759 -10.22 -1.88 -22.19
C SER A 759 -11.59 -1.82 -22.91
N TYR A 760 -12.27 -0.68 -22.83
CA TYR A 760 -13.45 -0.40 -23.66
C TYR A 760 -13.10 0.00 -25.09
N THR A 761 -11.83 0.03 -25.42
CA THR A 761 -11.32 0.23 -26.80
C THR A 761 -10.36 -0.89 -27.17
N SER A 762 -9.77 -0.85 -28.34
CA SER A 762 -8.80 -1.83 -28.83
C SER A 762 -7.52 -1.17 -29.29
N PHE A 763 -6.41 -1.90 -29.19
CA PHE A 763 -5.10 -1.41 -29.56
C PHE A 763 -4.42 -2.36 -30.55
N GLY A 764 -3.63 -1.80 -31.45
CA GLY A 764 -2.82 -2.53 -32.43
C GLY A 764 -1.35 -2.12 -32.32
N TYR A 765 -0.44 -3.03 -32.61
CA TYR A 765 1.00 -2.81 -32.53
C TYR A 765 1.64 -2.99 -33.89
N ALA A 766 2.52 -2.05 -34.26
CA ALA A 766 3.40 -2.20 -35.41
C ALA A 766 4.55 -3.20 -35.14
N PRO A 767 5.18 -3.78 -36.15
CA PRO A 767 6.33 -4.68 -35.97
C PRO A 767 7.44 -4.06 -35.11
N LEU A 768 8.09 -4.90 -34.30
CA LEU A 768 9.19 -4.46 -33.43
C LEU A 768 10.45 -4.16 -34.27
N ARG A 769 11.10 -3.08 -33.88
CA ARG A 769 12.45 -2.75 -34.32
C ARG A 769 13.40 -2.87 -33.13
N VAL A 770 14.45 -3.66 -33.29
CA VAL A 770 15.46 -3.93 -32.27
C VAL A 770 16.80 -3.43 -32.74
N GLU A 771 17.35 -2.44 -32.05
CA GLU A 771 18.64 -1.83 -32.42
C GLU A 771 19.65 -2.04 -31.29
N PRO A 772 20.82 -2.62 -31.59
CA PRO A 772 21.90 -2.77 -30.61
C PRO A 772 22.44 -1.41 -30.15
N VAL A 773 22.77 -1.29 -28.86
CA VAL A 773 23.52 -0.16 -28.33
C VAL A 773 24.99 -0.33 -28.69
N ASP A 774 25.60 0.74 -29.21
CA ASP A 774 26.99 0.77 -29.64
C ASP A 774 27.38 -0.43 -30.53
N GLY A 775 26.48 -0.85 -31.40
CA GLY A 775 26.67 -1.88 -32.40
C GLY A 775 26.77 -3.32 -31.89
N SER A 776 26.56 -3.56 -30.57
CA SER A 776 26.58 -4.91 -30.00
C SER A 776 25.36 -5.14 -29.09
N PRO A 777 24.58 -6.20 -29.31
CA PRO A 777 23.45 -6.53 -28.43
C PRO A 777 23.85 -6.75 -26.96
N GLU A 778 25.10 -7.19 -26.72
CA GLU A 778 25.63 -7.40 -25.38
C GLU A 778 25.80 -6.09 -24.59
N ASN A 779 25.86 -4.93 -25.27
CA ASN A 779 25.88 -3.61 -24.67
C ASN A 779 24.45 -3.09 -24.33
N GLY A 780 23.43 -3.89 -24.68
CA GLY A 780 22.03 -3.57 -24.54
C GLY A 780 21.37 -3.35 -25.91
N VAL A 781 20.05 -3.20 -25.88
CA VAL A 781 19.23 -2.94 -27.07
C VAL A 781 18.19 -1.86 -26.81
N VAL A 782 17.78 -1.18 -27.89
CA VAL A 782 16.60 -0.33 -27.90
C VAL A 782 15.51 -1.02 -28.72
N VAL A 783 14.39 -1.31 -28.10
CA VAL A 783 13.20 -1.91 -28.73
C VAL A 783 12.17 -0.82 -28.98
N THR A 784 11.77 -0.62 -30.22
CA THR A 784 10.77 0.37 -30.60
C THR A 784 9.60 -0.27 -31.33
N THR A 785 8.41 0.27 -31.11
CA THR A 785 7.19 -0.06 -31.83
C THR A 785 6.23 1.13 -31.83
N GLU A 786 5.20 1.10 -32.65
CA GLU A 786 4.09 2.07 -32.58
C GLU A 786 2.84 1.36 -32.09
N VAL A 787 2.17 1.93 -31.08
CA VAL A 787 0.85 1.50 -30.64
C VAL A 787 -0.22 2.45 -31.18
N THR A 788 -1.33 1.89 -31.68
CA THR A 788 -2.47 2.64 -32.22
C THR A 788 -3.74 2.26 -31.47
N ASN A 789 -4.54 3.23 -31.05
CA ASN A 789 -5.91 2.97 -30.63
C ASN A 789 -6.77 2.70 -31.89
N THR A 790 -7.15 1.44 -32.08
CA THR A 790 -7.93 0.97 -33.25
C THR A 790 -9.43 0.97 -33.00
N GLY A 791 -9.87 1.27 -31.78
CA GLY A 791 -11.27 1.31 -31.41
C GLY A 791 -11.90 2.71 -31.53
N ALA A 792 -13.10 2.86 -30.97
CA ALA A 792 -13.92 4.07 -31.14
C ALA A 792 -13.97 4.96 -29.89
N ARG A 793 -13.23 4.64 -28.82
CA ARG A 793 -13.22 5.35 -27.53
C ARG A 793 -11.80 5.72 -27.14
N ASP A 794 -11.68 6.78 -26.34
CA ASP A 794 -10.43 7.06 -25.63
C ASP A 794 -10.11 5.91 -24.68
N GLY A 795 -8.86 5.53 -24.55
CA GLY A 795 -8.44 4.48 -23.64
C GLY A 795 -6.98 4.56 -23.26
N ASP A 796 -6.65 3.89 -22.16
CA ASP A 796 -5.29 3.74 -21.65
C ASP A 796 -4.75 2.36 -22.04
N GLU A 797 -3.66 2.34 -22.77
CA GLU A 797 -2.91 1.10 -23.04
C GLU A 797 -1.72 0.97 -22.09
N VAL A 798 -1.52 -0.26 -21.61
CA VAL A 798 -0.31 -0.67 -20.87
C VAL A 798 0.48 -1.61 -21.77
N ALA A 799 1.41 -1.06 -22.52
CA ALA A 799 2.33 -1.83 -23.32
C ALA A 799 3.39 -2.50 -22.45
N GLN A 800 3.48 -3.82 -22.52
CA GLN A 800 4.35 -4.66 -21.70
C GLN A 800 5.42 -5.31 -22.57
N LEU A 801 6.68 -5.14 -22.22
CA LEU A 801 7.80 -5.79 -22.90
C LEU A 801 8.26 -7.00 -22.09
N TYR A 802 8.24 -8.15 -22.72
CA TYR A 802 8.70 -9.41 -22.16
C TYR A 802 9.92 -9.95 -22.90
N LEU A 803 10.78 -10.65 -22.17
CA LEU A 803 11.95 -11.37 -22.68
C LEU A 803 11.84 -12.85 -22.31
N ALA A 804 11.79 -13.72 -23.32
CA ALA A 804 11.93 -15.16 -23.16
C ALA A 804 13.40 -15.55 -23.43
N PRO A 805 14.12 -16.15 -22.47
CA PRO A 805 15.51 -16.57 -22.64
C PRO A 805 15.60 -17.86 -23.47
N PRO A 806 16.82 -18.22 -23.96
CA PRO A 806 17.10 -19.56 -24.39
C PRO A 806 16.94 -20.55 -23.24
N ALA A 807 16.69 -21.82 -23.53
CA ALA A 807 16.55 -22.83 -22.50
C ALA A 807 17.89 -23.08 -21.76
N PHE A 808 17.89 -22.87 -20.44
CA PHE A 808 18.97 -23.27 -19.53
C PHE A 808 18.35 -23.63 -18.17
N GLU A 809 19.09 -24.36 -17.34
CA GLU A 809 18.59 -24.80 -16.02
C GLU A 809 18.29 -23.60 -15.11
N GLY A 810 17.06 -23.53 -14.58
CA GLY A 810 16.61 -22.42 -13.75
C GLY A 810 16.08 -21.21 -14.54
N ALA A 811 16.11 -21.22 -15.87
CA ALA A 811 15.59 -20.12 -16.66
C ALA A 811 14.08 -19.90 -16.41
N PRO A 812 13.64 -18.66 -16.22
CA PRO A 812 12.20 -18.36 -16.23
C PRO A 812 11.67 -18.60 -17.65
N ARG A 813 10.41 -18.99 -17.75
CA ARG A 813 9.71 -19.13 -19.04
C ARG A 813 9.61 -17.79 -19.77
N LEU A 814 9.41 -16.73 -19.00
CA LEU A 814 9.18 -15.38 -19.46
C LEU A 814 9.53 -14.41 -18.36
N ALA A 815 10.03 -13.22 -18.69
CA ALA A 815 10.32 -12.16 -17.72
C ALA A 815 9.91 -10.80 -18.27
N LEU A 816 9.13 -10.03 -17.52
CA LEU A 816 8.86 -8.62 -17.80
C LEU A 816 10.17 -7.84 -17.73
N ARG A 817 10.42 -6.97 -18.71
CA ARG A 817 11.62 -6.13 -18.80
C ARG A 817 11.32 -4.68 -19.11
N GLY A 818 10.05 -4.34 -19.28
CA GLY A 818 9.62 -2.96 -19.45
C GLY A 818 8.11 -2.86 -19.57
N PHE A 819 7.60 -1.70 -19.19
CA PHE A 819 6.19 -1.36 -19.41
C PHE A 819 6.04 0.14 -19.61
N GLN A 820 5.03 0.55 -20.36
CA GLN A 820 4.66 1.96 -20.56
C GLN A 820 3.15 2.07 -20.64
N ARG A 821 2.58 2.98 -19.84
CA ARG A 821 1.17 3.33 -19.92
C ARG A 821 1.00 4.58 -20.77
N VAL A 822 0.12 4.52 -21.77
CA VAL A 822 -0.17 5.64 -22.68
C VAL A 822 -1.67 5.81 -22.87
N SER A 823 -2.14 7.06 -22.81
CA SER A 823 -3.53 7.39 -23.13
C SER A 823 -3.62 7.78 -24.59
N LEU A 824 -4.57 7.19 -25.33
CA LEU A 824 -4.73 7.35 -26.76
C LEU A 824 -6.19 7.61 -27.12
N LYS A 825 -6.42 8.60 -27.98
CA LYS A 825 -7.72 8.83 -28.62
C LYS A 825 -7.94 7.86 -29.78
N PRO A 826 -9.18 7.67 -30.27
CA PRO A 826 -9.44 6.86 -31.45
C PRO A 826 -8.57 7.28 -32.64
N GLY A 827 -7.87 6.31 -33.22
CA GLY A 827 -6.93 6.50 -34.34
C GLY A 827 -5.58 7.14 -33.95
N GLU A 828 -5.40 7.58 -32.68
CA GLU A 828 -4.11 8.15 -32.24
C GLU A 828 -3.04 7.07 -32.18
N ARG A 829 -1.82 7.46 -32.57
CA ARG A 829 -0.63 6.62 -32.57
C ARG A 829 0.42 7.17 -31.64
N ARG A 830 1.16 6.29 -31.00
CA ARG A 830 2.26 6.64 -30.12
C ARG A 830 3.45 5.71 -30.33
N GLN A 831 4.59 6.28 -30.62
CA GLN A 831 5.84 5.52 -30.63
C GLN A 831 6.26 5.18 -29.21
N LEU A 832 6.53 3.92 -28.94
CA LEU A 832 7.08 3.40 -27.70
C LEU A 832 8.54 3.03 -27.90
N SER A 833 9.34 3.26 -26.86
CA SER A 833 10.77 2.93 -26.86
C SER A 833 11.17 2.34 -25.51
N PHE A 834 11.71 1.15 -25.53
CA PHE A 834 12.24 0.45 -24.36
C PHE A 834 13.74 0.27 -24.53
N ARG A 835 14.52 0.84 -23.59
CA ARG A 835 15.96 0.65 -23.53
C ARG A 835 16.25 -0.46 -22.54
N LEU A 836 16.79 -1.56 -23.00
CA LEU A 836 17.24 -2.68 -22.19
C LEU A 836 18.77 -2.62 -22.04
N SER A 837 19.23 -2.49 -20.79
CA SER A 837 20.65 -2.59 -20.44
C SER A 837 21.14 -4.04 -20.50
N PRO A 838 22.44 -4.28 -20.42
CA PRO A 838 22.97 -5.64 -20.26
C PRO A 838 22.33 -6.38 -19.07
N ARG A 839 22.03 -5.66 -17.97
CA ARG A 839 21.39 -6.25 -16.80
C ARG A 839 19.97 -6.70 -17.09
N ASP A 840 19.19 -5.95 -17.87
CA ASP A 840 17.83 -6.31 -18.28
C ASP A 840 17.81 -7.53 -19.22
N LEU A 841 18.86 -7.73 -20.01
CA LEU A 841 19.06 -8.89 -20.89
C LEU A 841 19.63 -10.12 -20.16
N SER A 842 20.14 -9.93 -18.93
CA SER A 842 20.78 -10.98 -18.16
C SER A 842 19.80 -11.84 -17.38
N PHE A 843 20.23 -13.05 -17.07
CA PHE A 843 19.56 -13.97 -16.16
C PHE A 843 20.54 -14.50 -15.12
N VAL A 844 20.01 -15.12 -14.08
CA VAL A 844 20.81 -15.70 -13.01
C VAL A 844 20.98 -17.19 -13.28
N THR A 845 22.20 -17.69 -13.16
CA THR A 845 22.48 -19.13 -13.25
C THR A 845 22.04 -19.86 -11.99
N ARG A 846 22.02 -21.18 -12.01
CA ARG A 846 21.74 -22.02 -10.84
C ARG A 846 22.62 -21.67 -9.62
N ASP A 847 23.89 -21.29 -9.87
CA ASP A 847 24.85 -20.95 -8.82
C ASP A 847 24.72 -19.50 -8.30
N GLY A 848 23.72 -18.78 -8.77
CA GLY A 848 23.45 -17.39 -8.35
C GLY A 848 24.29 -16.33 -9.07
N VAL A 849 24.93 -16.66 -10.17
CA VAL A 849 25.74 -15.72 -10.96
C VAL A 849 24.84 -15.05 -12.01
N ARG A 850 24.76 -13.73 -11.97
CA ARG A 850 24.08 -12.96 -13.00
C ARG A 850 24.96 -12.80 -14.24
N GLN A 851 24.45 -13.19 -15.39
CA GLN A 851 25.22 -13.13 -16.64
C GLN A 851 24.34 -12.95 -17.87
N LEU A 852 24.92 -12.42 -18.93
CA LEU A 852 24.46 -12.59 -20.29
C LEU A 852 24.77 -14.02 -20.73
N THR A 853 23.78 -14.72 -21.26
CA THR A 853 23.93 -16.11 -21.75
C THR A 853 23.81 -16.12 -23.27
N PRO A 854 24.78 -16.68 -24.00
CA PRO A 854 24.68 -16.79 -25.44
C PRO A 854 23.47 -17.64 -25.86
N GLY A 855 22.80 -17.22 -26.93
CA GLY A 855 21.63 -17.93 -27.45
C GLY A 855 20.59 -17.00 -28.10
N GLN A 856 19.52 -17.62 -28.55
CA GLN A 856 18.40 -16.91 -29.15
C GLN A 856 17.36 -16.60 -28.09
N TYR A 857 17.02 -15.33 -27.94
CA TYR A 857 15.96 -14.78 -27.11
C TYR A 857 14.78 -14.36 -27.98
N THR A 858 13.59 -14.27 -27.36
CA THR A 858 12.41 -13.68 -27.98
C THR A 858 11.97 -12.46 -27.18
N LEU A 859 11.96 -11.30 -27.82
CA LEU A 859 11.36 -10.07 -27.33
C LEU A 859 9.89 -10.03 -27.75
N SER A 860 8.99 -9.65 -26.84
CA SER A 860 7.57 -9.50 -27.12
C SER A 860 7.06 -8.18 -26.54
N VAL A 861 6.37 -7.35 -27.31
CA VAL A 861 5.69 -6.14 -26.82
C VAL A 861 4.21 -6.22 -27.16
N GLY A 862 3.35 -6.03 -26.16
CA GLY A 862 1.90 -6.10 -26.36
C GLY A 862 1.09 -5.68 -25.14
N SER A 863 -0.22 -5.83 -25.19
CA SER A 863 -1.19 -5.51 -24.15
C SER A 863 -1.13 -6.46 -22.93
N GLY A 864 -0.28 -7.49 -22.98
CA GLY A 864 -0.11 -8.53 -21.96
C GLY A 864 0.89 -9.59 -22.38
N GLN A 865 0.88 -10.75 -21.73
CA GLN A 865 1.79 -11.84 -22.03
C GLN A 865 1.59 -12.39 -23.45
N PRO A 866 2.70 -12.72 -24.16
CA PRO A 866 2.61 -13.39 -25.46
C PRO A 866 1.91 -14.75 -25.34
N GLY A 867 1.12 -15.12 -26.35
CA GLY A 867 0.40 -16.40 -26.40
C GLY A 867 -0.91 -16.43 -25.61
N THR A 868 -1.35 -15.34 -25.00
CA THR A 868 -2.62 -15.26 -24.25
C THR A 868 -3.78 -14.66 -25.06
N GLY A 869 -3.60 -14.51 -26.39
CA GLY A 869 -4.63 -13.97 -27.28
C GLY A 869 -4.71 -12.44 -27.33
N VAL A 870 -3.84 -11.74 -26.64
CA VAL A 870 -3.78 -10.27 -26.64
C VAL A 870 -2.98 -9.72 -27.84
N ALA A 871 -3.27 -8.47 -28.23
CA ALA A 871 -2.51 -7.79 -29.27
C ALA A 871 -1.03 -7.62 -28.89
N GLY A 872 -0.12 -7.88 -29.81
CA GLY A 872 1.31 -7.72 -29.60
C GLY A 872 2.13 -8.18 -30.79
N GLN A 873 3.44 -7.91 -30.71
CA GLN A 873 4.44 -8.25 -31.71
C GLN A 873 5.64 -8.92 -31.07
N GLN A 874 6.38 -9.71 -31.84
CA GLN A 874 7.58 -10.40 -31.38
C GLN A 874 8.75 -10.16 -32.35
N ALA A 875 9.95 -10.20 -31.80
CA ALA A 875 11.19 -10.15 -32.56
C ALA A 875 12.27 -11.03 -31.90
N PRO A 876 13.12 -11.71 -32.69
CA PRO A 876 14.27 -12.43 -32.15
C PRO A 876 15.38 -11.46 -31.72
N LEU A 877 16.16 -11.88 -30.74
CA LEU A 877 17.39 -11.24 -30.29
C LEU A 877 18.44 -12.34 -30.09
N VAL A 878 19.62 -12.19 -30.69
CA VAL A 878 20.71 -13.15 -30.54
C VAL A 878 21.84 -12.49 -29.73
N LEU A 879 22.21 -13.11 -28.61
CA LEU A 879 23.43 -12.80 -27.90
C LEU A 879 24.49 -13.85 -28.27
N SER A 880 25.68 -13.40 -28.62
CA SER A 880 26.76 -14.26 -29.09
C SER A 880 27.84 -14.54 -28.04
N ARG A 881 27.88 -13.69 -26.98
CA ARG A 881 28.92 -13.74 -25.94
C ARG A 881 28.33 -13.78 -24.54
N ALA A 882 28.96 -14.58 -23.67
CA ALA A 882 28.71 -14.56 -22.25
C ALA A 882 29.43 -13.38 -21.58
N ALA A 883 28.79 -12.78 -20.57
CA ALA A 883 29.42 -11.77 -19.72
C ALA A 883 28.84 -11.85 -18.33
N VAL A 884 29.68 -12.01 -17.33
CA VAL A 884 29.23 -11.93 -15.90
C VAL A 884 29.02 -10.48 -15.53
N LEU A 885 27.93 -10.21 -14.83
CA LEU A 885 27.56 -8.88 -14.37
C LEU A 885 27.70 -8.78 -12.85
N PRO A 886 28.02 -7.60 -12.30
CA PRO A 886 28.09 -7.42 -10.85
C PRO A 886 26.73 -7.65 -10.19
N GLN A 887 26.79 -8.08 -8.92
CA GLN A 887 25.60 -8.27 -8.06
C GLN A 887 24.86 -6.98 -7.76
#